data_64d1668c667d4972ebfb6bb775e7c708
#
_entry.id   64d1668c667d4972ebfb6bb775e7c708
#
_cell.length_a   1.000
_cell.length_b   1.000
_cell.length_c   1.000
_cell.angle_alpha   90.00
_cell.angle_beta   90.00
_cell.angle_gamma   90.00
#
_symmetry.space_group_name_H-M   'P 1'
#
loop_
_entity.id
_entity.type
_entity.pdbx_description
1 polymer ?
#
loop_
_entity_poly.entity_id
_entity_poly.type
_entity_poly.pdbx_seq_one_letter_code
_entity_poly.pdbx_strand_id
1 'polypeptide(L)'
;MAIQCPTCLTDNPENTMICIACGTILNSNISTPSALQPGTIIGQGKYKIEKVLGQGGFGITYQGIYLQNSQPVAIKELWPEGAARQGNKVFWPSSITPAQRQKQITEFQTEASNLKKCTHPHIVKVYEWFTENDTAYIVMELLSGQPLDKILKTQGILSESRAKGYFLQLAEALKVVHNHNLLHRDIKPENIIIVNPDRAVLIDFGAAREFIAGQTTKMTGILTAEYAPYEQYITNNKRFPATDFYALCASFYELLTGKLSVTSAERAGALSSKNPDPFISPKILNSQLTPLMEKVIVTGMQFRAEDRFQTADELIDALNGKFISPIHKRARELVKNNKLTDAIQTYEKLLNNEPNNGEAAVELAILQIYFDDQKAELAAQKAIQLQPQDGRGFGILGLVNCRRANWQEAAQYLHKAVNLSPQNAWIQANFAWCLGKLGNWQQAQMAINKALLIDGNCSFSLGLQAWIYSKQQEWKPAVRAATQAIFQLKHTTLNNEQILKLWIYPYLIMSLEKAVVTKQANDVERRIKEFIDQFPDSAIAWGLMGWKQAKSRLWNDAFSSFQTATQKTEVPSWILINYGITQEHLQNIQGAIQVYEIYLQTFPHHAFICFRLGTLYGKLGKWEEAQKYLDQAIHLNPNYAPAYHNLGWVLLNLKNQDNQVDDFRKMLSAYRQANELYTLQNQPNLAARIQNAFQLVGMNI
;
A
#
# COMPACT_ATOMS: atom_id res chain seq x y z
N MET A 1 -30.41 6.83 75.79
CA MET A 1 -30.95 5.55 75.25
C MET A 1 -30.01 5.04 74.16
N ALA A 2 -29.76 3.73 74.13
CA ALA A 2 -28.94 3.15 73.06
C ALA A 2 -29.63 3.38 71.68
N ILE A 3 -28.87 3.65 70.64
CA ILE A 3 -29.39 3.82 69.29
C ILE A 3 -29.18 2.47 68.56
N GLN A 4 -30.27 1.78 68.23
CA GLN A 4 -30.19 0.54 67.48
C GLN A 4 -29.91 0.80 66.01
N CYS A 5 -28.93 0.09 65.47
CA CYS A 5 -28.59 0.21 64.04
C CYS A 5 -29.67 -0.38 63.13
N PRO A 6 -30.19 0.35 62.13
CA PRO A 6 -31.21 -0.16 61.26
C PRO A 6 -30.73 -1.24 60.31
N THR A 7 -29.43 -1.41 60.13
CA THR A 7 -28.82 -2.40 59.20
C THR A 7 -28.43 -3.72 59.85
N CYS A 8 -27.85 -3.66 61.08
CA CYS A 8 -27.30 -4.86 61.74
C CYS A 8 -27.93 -5.09 63.16
N LEU A 9 -28.87 -4.28 63.56
CA LEU A 9 -29.60 -4.32 64.82
C LEU A 9 -28.71 -4.24 66.09
N THR A 10 -27.42 -3.83 65.97
CA THR A 10 -26.53 -3.64 67.09
C THR A 10 -26.93 -2.37 67.85
N ASP A 11 -26.98 -2.47 69.17
CA ASP A 11 -27.18 -1.32 70.06
C ASP A 11 -25.87 -0.50 70.17
N ASN A 12 -25.97 0.80 69.89
CA ASN A 12 -24.85 1.71 69.93
C ASN A 12 -25.01 2.77 71.04
N PRO A 13 -23.92 3.24 71.66
CA PRO A 13 -24.03 4.31 72.65
C PRO A 13 -24.78 5.55 72.14
N GLU A 14 -25.43 6.26 73.05
CA GLU A 14 -26.08 7.52 72.77
C GLU A 14 -25.05 8.50 72.19
N ASN A 15 -25.38 9.15 71.10
CA ASN A 15 -24.46 10.04 70.31
C ASN A 15 -23.46 9.28 69.39
N THR A 16 -23.54 7.98 69.21
CA THR A 16 -22.72 7.32 68.20
C THR A 16 -23.22 7.64 66.80
N MET A 17 -22.36 8.25 65.97
CA MET A 17 -22.73 8.68 64.61
C MET A 17 -22.74 7.53 63.62
N ILE A 18 -21.91 6.51 63.86
CA ILE A 18 -21.72 5.35 62.95
C ILE A 18 -21.82 4.10 63.80
N CYS A 19 -22.53 3.11 63.37
CA CYS A 19 -22.66 1.83 64.06
C CYS A 19 -21.30 1.18 64.27
N ILE A 20 -20.98 0.83 65.52
CA ILE A 20 -19.70 0.25 65.92
C ILE A 20 -19.48 -1.16 65.33
N ALA A 21 -20.51 -1.82 64.89
CA ALA A 21 -20.43 -3.17 64.34
C ALA A 21 -20.40 -3.23 62.80
N CYS A 22 -21.19 -2.37 62.07
CA CYS A 22 -21.34 -2.47 60.63
C CYS A 22 -21.04 -1.18 59.88
N GLY A 23 -20.70 -0.08 60.55
CA GLY A 23 -20.36 1.18 59.92
C GLY A 23 -21.54 1.99 59.35
N THR A 24 -22.80 1.57 59.62
CA THR A 24 -23.98 2.30 59.13
C THR A 24 -24.11 3.68 59.89
N ILE A 25 -24.40 4.74 59.16
CA ILE A 25 -24.67 6.09 59.73
C ILE A 25 -25.97 6.04 60.52
N LEU A 26 -25.93 6.34 61.83
CA LEU A 26 -27.05 6.23 62.74
C LEU A 26 -27.81 7.58 62.91
N ASN A 27 -27.18 8.69 62.59
CA ASN A 27 -27.74 10.02 62.72
C ASN A 27 -27.60 10.84 61.44
N SER A 28 -28.66 10.95 60.66
CA SER A 28 -28.65 11.63 59.33
C SER A 28 -28.72 13.17 59.47
N ASN A 29 -28.79 13.73 60.66
CA ASN A 29 -28.92 15.18 60.86
C ASN A 29 -27.64 15.94 61.13
N ILE A 30 -26.48 15.27 61.21
CA ILE A 30 -25.18 15.92 61.34
C ILE A 30 -24.39 15.56 60.10
N SER A 31 -24.24 16.47 59.15
CA SER A 31 -23.28 16.32 58.05
C SER A 31 -21.85 16.27 58.62
N THR A 32 -21.32 15.08 58.84
CA THR A 32 -19.86 14.92 59.06
C THR A 32 -19.14 15.39 57.81
N PRO A 33 -18.17 16.31 57.90
CA PRO A 33 -17.44 16.75 56.73
C PRO A 33 -16.74 15.53 56.09
N SER A 34 -17.07 15.22 54.85
CA SER A 34 -16.43 14.13 54.07
C SER A 34 -14.94 14.38 53.90
N ALA A 35 -14.49 15.64 54.00
CA ALA A 35 -13.10 16.05 53.77
C ALA A 35 -12.31 16.17 55.09
N LEU A 36 -11.00 15.96 54.97
CA LEU A 36 -10.04 16.25 56.05
C LEU A 36 -10.07 17.74 56.43
N GLN A 37 -9.98 18.04 57.70
CA GLN A 37 -9.98 19.44 58.20
C GLN A 37 -8.64 20.11 57.88
N PRO A 38 -8.68 21.44 57.60
CA PRO A 38 -7.46 22.22 57.50
C PRO A 38 -6.57 22.08 58.75
N GLY A 39 -5.25 21.93 58.55
CA GLY A 39 -4.31 21.68 59.60
C GLY A 39 -4.03 20.18 59.85
N THR A 40 -4.82 19.27 59.30
CA THR A 40 -4.56 17.82 59.43
C THR A 40 -3.21 17.45 58.82
N ILE A 41 -2.42 16.67 59.54
CA ILE A 41 -1.13 16.15 59.10
C ILE A 41 -1.29 14.69 58.69
N ILE A 42 -0.79 14.32 57.49
CA ILE A 42 -0.83 13.00 56.93
C ILE A 42 0.54 12.61 56.35
N GLY A 43 0.66 11.36 55.86
CA GLY A 43 1.88 10.85 55.25
C GLY A 43 3.02 10.74 56.28
N GLN A 44 2.72 10.22 57.48
CA GLN A 44 3.71 10.07 58.56
C GLN A 44 4.37 11.41 58.95
N GLY A 45 3.59 12.49 58.96
CA GLY A 45 4.10 13.80 59.34
C GLY A 45 4.64 14.67 58.21
N LYS A 46 4.57 14.23 57.00
CA LYS A 46 5.17 14.93 55.83
C LYS A 46 4.31 16.06 55.27
N TYR A 47 2.98 15.88 55.26
CA TYR A 47 2.05 16.76 54.52
C TYR A 47 1.01 17.36 55.46
N LYS A 48 0.80 18.65 55.36
CA LYS A 48 -0.26 19.37 56.06
C LYS A 48 -1.35 19.77 55.09
N ILE A 49 -2.58 19.39 55.36
CA ILE A 49 -3.78 19.81 54.60
C ILE A 49 -4.09 21.28 54.85
N GLU A 50 -4.32 22.05 53.78
CA GLU A 50 -4.70 23.46 53.90
C GLU A 50 -6.18 23.68 53.60
N LYS A 51 -6.66 23.20 52.43
CA LYS A 51 -8.04 23.34 52.01
C LYS A 51 -8.42 22.28 50.97
N VAL A 52 -9.71 22.08 50.80
CA VAL A 52 -10.29 21.28 49.69
C VAL A 52 -10.18 22.06 48.39
N LEU A 53 -9.70 21.43 47.31
CA LEU A 53 -9.69 21.93 45.95
C LEU A 53 -10.90 21.44 45.17
N GLY A 54 -11.35 20.22 45.44
CA GLY A 54 -12.52 19.63 44.78
C GLY A 54 -12.87 18.25 45.35
N GLN A 55 -14.12 17.84 45.13
CA GLN A 55 -14.61 16.50 45.48
C GLN A 55 -15.39 15.98 44.29
N GLY A 56 -15.11 14.76 43.85
CA GLY A 56 -15.76 14.09 42.71
C GLY A 56 -16.00 12.60 43.01
N GLY A 57 -16.53 11.88 42.04
CA GLY A 57 -16.86 10.46 42.19
C GLY A 57 -15.69 9.53 42.49
N PHE A 58 -14.45 9.99 42.27
CA PHE A 58 -13.22 9.18 42.45
C PHE A 58 -12.38 9.61 43.64
N GLY A 59 -12.77 10.65 44.35
CA GLY A 59 -11.98 11.09 45.53
C GLY A 59 -12.14 12.56 45.87
N ILE A 60 -11.38 12.96 46.89
CA ILE A 60 -11.30 14.34 47.38
C ILE A 60 -9.89 14.85 47.09
N THR A 61 -9.77 16.00 46.47
CA THR A 61 -8.45 16.64 46.20
C THR A 61 -8.25 17.84 47.14
N TYR A 62 -7.11 17.88 47.81
CA TYR A 62 -6.73 18.93 48.74
C TYR A 62 -5.54 19.72 48.19
N GLN A 63 -5.45 20.98 48.58
CA GLN A 63 -4.21 21.70 48.64
C GLN A 63 -3.55 21.36 49.98
N GLY A 64 -2.26 21.07 49.95
CA GLY A 64 -1.46 20.83 51.11
C GLY A 64 -0.06 21.42 50.99
N ILE A 65 0.71 21.33 52.04
CA ILE A 65 2.11 21.76 52.10
C ILE A 65 2.98 20.56 52.46
N TYR A 66 4.06 20.36 51.70
CA TYR A 66 5.13 19.46 52.11
C TYR A 66 5.99 20.12 53.16
N LEU A 67 5.95 19.61 54.40
CA LEU A 67 6.49 20.29 55.58
C LEU A 67 8.02 20.43 55.59
N GLN A 68 8.78 19.59 54.88
CA GLN A 68 10.22 19.67 54.84
C GLN A 68 10.78 20.91 54.14
N ASN A 69 10.11 21.40 53.10
CA ASN A 69 10.59 22.51 52.29
C ASN A 69 9.49 23.58 52.01
N SER A 70 8.35 23.47 52.67
CA SER A 70 7.18 24.35 52.49
C SER A 70 6.63 24.40 51.07
N GLN A 71 6.89 23.37 50.27
CA GLN A 71 6.40 23.28 48.89
C GLN A 71 4.89 23.00 48.89
N PRO A 72 4.08 23.80 48.15
CA PRO A 72 2.66 23.51 47.96
C PRO A 72 2.49 22.28 47.08
N VAL A 73 1.55 21.41 47.45
CA VAL A 73 1.22 20.16 46.74
C VAL A 73 -0.29 19.99 46.61
N ALA A 74 -0.70 19.24 45.58
CA ALA A 74 -2.07 18.72 45.49
C ALA A 74 -2.06 17.26 46.03
N ILE A 75 -3.08 16.92 46.82
CA ILE A 75 -3.20 15.61 47.45
C ILE A 75 -4.57 15.03 47.11
N LYS A 76 -4.61 13.97 46.30
CA LYS A 76 -5.83 13.25 45.95
C LYS A 76 -6.01 12.08 46.93
N GLU A 77 -7.15 12.06 47.62
CA GLU A 77 -7.56 10.99 48.53
C GLU A 77 -8.56 10.07 47.84
N LEU A 78 -8.37 8.79 47.95
CA LEU A 78 -9.38 7.79 47.49
C LEU A 78 -10.58 7.89 48.41
N TRP A 79 -11.74 8.27 47.85
CA TRP A 79 -12.99 8.41 48.57
C TRP A 79 -14.10 7.59 47.91
N PRO A 80 -14.42 6.39 48.40
CA PRO A 80 -15.45 5.56 47.82
C PRO A 80 -16.86 6.20 47.96
N GLU A 81 -17.71 5.95 47.00
CA GLU A 81 -19.10 6.37 47.07
C GLU A 81 -19.80 5.75 48.30
N GLY A 82 -20.51 6.55 49.07
CA GLY A 82 -21.15 6.14 50.30
C GLY A 82 -20.19 5.98 51.52
N ALA A 83 -18.92 6.35 51.37
CA ALA A 83 -18.00 6.38 52.49
C ALA A 83 -18.35 7.46 53.50
N ALA A 84 -17.99 7.24 54.78
CA ALA A 84 -18.10 8.19 55.87
C ALA A 84 -16.75 8.46 56.50
N ARG A 85 -16.61 9.58 57.21
CA ARG A 85 -15.38 9.96 57.92
C ARG A 85 -15.63 10.10 59.43
N GLN A 86 -14.75 9.54 60.22
CA GLN A 86 -14.69 9.80 61.66
C GLN A 86 -13.27 10.16 62.06
N GLY A 87 -13.06 11.38 62.54
CA GLY A 87 -11.75 11.95 62.67
C GLY A 87 -11.04 11.99 61.31
N ASN A 88 -9.83 11.40 61.22
CA ASN A 88 -9.13 11.29 59.94
C ASN A 88 -9.43 9.99 59.19
N LYS A 89 -10.05 8.98 59.80
CA LYS A 89 -10.28 7.66 59.19
C LYS A 89 -11.46 7.64 58.27
N VAL A 90 -11.33 6.89 57.15
CA VAL A 90 -12.39 6.61 56.16
C VAL A 90 -13.06 5.29 56.51
N PHE A 91 -14.37 5.35 56.69
CA PHE A 91 -15.22 4.18 56.88
C PHE A 91 -15.88 3.81 55.55
N TRP A 92 -15.56 2.63 55.08
CA TRP A 92 -16.07 2.10 53.85
C TRP A 92 -17.50 1.61 54.00
N PRO A 93 -18.37 1.74 52.96
CA PRO A 93 -19.72 1.17 53.01
C PRO A 93 -19.70 -0.33 53.30
N SER A 94 -20.66 -0.82 54.06
CA SER A 94 -20.83 -2.25 54.37
C SER A 94 -21.10 -3.12 53.15
N SER A 95 -21.52 -2.53 52.04
CA SER A 95 -21.68 -3.18 50.74
C SER A 95 -20.34 -3.54 50.06
N ILE A 96 -19.23 -2.93 50.50
CA ILE A 96 -17.90 -3.17 49.95
C ILE A 96 -17.15 -4.18 50.81
N THR A 97 -16.87 -5.36 50.25
CA THR A 97 -16.11 -6.43 50.97
C THR A 97 -14.63 -6.01 51.17
N PRO A 98 -13.90 -6.58 52.17
CA PRO A 98 -12.46 -6.30 52.35
C PRO A 98 -11.62 -6.56 51.09
N ALA A 99 -11.97 -7.58 50.31
CA ALA A 99 -11.29 -7.88 49.04
C ALA A 99 -11.54 -6.78 47.99
N GLN A 100 -12.76 -6.27 47.86
CA GLN A 100 -13.08 -5.16 46.96
C GLN A 100 -12.42 -3.85 47.39
N ARG A 101 -12.38 -3.59 48.70
CA ARG A 101 -11.61 -2.46 49.26
C ARG A 101 -10.13 -2.53 48.91
N GLN A 102 -9.48 -3.66 49.15
CA GLN A 102 -8.06 -3.85 48.84
C GLN A 102 -7.83 -3.67 47.31
N LYS A 103 -8.74 -4.18 46.51
CA LYS A 103 -8.67 -4.02 45.04
C LYS A 103 -8.72 -2.54 44.63
N GLN A 104 -9.64 -1.74 45.20
CA GLN A 104 -9.74 -0.30 44.86
C GLN A 104 -8.49 0.47 45.30
N ILE A 105 -7.94 0.17 46.52
CA ILE A 105 -6.69 0.76 46.98
C ILE A 105 -5.55 0.39 46.02
N THR A 106 -5.41 -0.87 45.64
CA THR A 106 -4.37 -1.32 44.72
C THR A 106 -4.50 -0.69 43.33
N GLU A 107 -5.71 -0.52 42.80
CA GLU A 107 -5.96 0.17 41.55
C GLU A 107 -5.54 1.62 41.61
N PHE A 108 -5.84 2.34 42.72
CA PHE A 108 -5.44 3.73 42.95
C PHE A 108 -3.90 3.90 43.06
N GLN A 109 -3.23 2.96 43.74
CA GLN A 109 -1.78 2.90 43.80
C GLN A 109 -1.11 2.62 42.46
N THR A 110 -1.71 1.74 41.68
CA THR A 110 -1.24 1.40 40.32
C THR A 110 -1.34 2.61 39.40
N GLU A 111 -2.44 3.38 39.49
CA GLU A 111 -2.61 4.65 38.79
C GLU A 111 -1.46 5.62 39.09
N ALA A 112 -1.18 5.84 40.39
CA ALA A 112 -0.09 6.72 40.82
C ALA A 112 1.27 6.25 40.29
N SER A 113 1.54 4.94 40.37
CA SER A 113 2.77 4.32 39.91
C SER A 113 2.98 4.46 38.42
N ASN A 114 1.91 4.29 37.63
CA ASN A 114 1.93 4.45 36.19
C ASN A 114 2.11 5.90 35.76
N LEU A 115 1.43 6.84 36.42
CA LEU A 115 1.63 8.28 36.21
C LEU A 115 3.05 8.74 36.50
N LYS A 116 3.67 8.21 37.55
CA LYS A 116 5.02 8.55 37.91
C LYS A 116 6.04 8.19 36.83
N LYS A 117 5.74 7.20 35.98
CA LYS A 117 6.57 6.83 34.82
C LYS A 117 6.45 7.85 33.67
N CYS A 118 5.31 8.56 33.58
CA CYS A 118 5.00 9.50 32.51
C CYS A 118 5.48 10.91 32.85
N THR A 119 6.79 11.15 32.78
CA THR A 119 7.35 12.48 33.04
C THR A 119 7.33 13.35 31.80
N HIS A 120 6.50 14.43 31.82
CA HIS A 120 6.38 15.38 30.71
C HIS A 120 5.90 16.74 31.19
N PRO A 121 6.29 17.89 30.57
CA PRO A 121 5.86 19.23 30.99
C PRO A 121 4.34 19.45 30.96
N HIS A 122 3.63 18.69 30.15
CA HIS A 122 2.19 18.75 29.95
C HIS A 122 1.41 17.59 30.59
N ILE A 123 2.04 16.87 31.53
CA ILE A 123 1.42 15.86 32.40
C ILE A 123 1.68 16.29 33.84
N VAL A 124 0.65 16.19 34.70
CA VAL A 124 0.81 16.49 36.12
C VAL A 124 1.86 15.58 36.75
N LYS A 125 2.81 16.17 37.47
CA LYS A 125 3.90 15.41 38.12
C LYS A 125 3.43 14.77 39.41
N VAL A 126 3.52 13.42 39.50
CA VAL A 126 3.29 12.68 40.76
C VAL A 126 4.61 12.56 41.54
N TYR A 127 4.55 12.94 42.80
CA TYR A 127 5.71 12.86 43.70
C TYR A 127 5.79 11.50 44.40
N GLU A 128 4.73 11.16 45.18
CA GLU A 128 4.61 9.87 45.87
C GLU A 128 3.15 9.47 46.09
N TRP A 129 2.94 8.28 46.54
CA TRP A 129 1.66 7.79 47.05
C TRP A 129 1.87 6.98 48.32
N PHE A 130 0.86 6.92 49.20
CA PHE A 130 0.89 6.17 50.45
C PHE A 130 -0.51 5.78 50.90
N THR A 131 -0.58 4.82 51.84
CA THR A 131 -1.81 4.43 52.52
C THR A 131 -1.78 4.89 53.97
N GLU A 132 -2.85 5.55 54.40
CA GLU A 132 -3.09 5.99 55.75
C GLU A 132 -4.59 6.21 55.96
N ASN A 133 -5.06 6.30 57.21
CA ASN A 133 -6.48 6.57 57.51
C ASN A 133 -7.51 5.62 56.83
N ASP A 134 -7.12 4.36 56.64
CA ASP A 134 -7.93 3.34 55.98
C ASP A 134 -8.27 3.67 54.52
N THR A 135 -7.49 4.51 53.85
CA THR A 135 -7.59 4.89 52.43
C THR A 135 -6.18 5.06 51.82
N ALA A 136 -6.12 5.60 50.61
CA ALA A 136 -4.87 5.89 49.87
C ALA A 136 -4.84 7.34 49.41
N TYR A 137 -3.62 7.89 49.34
CA TYR A 137 -3.33 9.25 48.94
C TYR A 137 -2.32 9.29 47.80
N ILE A 138 -2.52 10.18 46.81
CA ILE A 138 -1.55 10.50 45.78
C ILE A 138 -1.12 11.95 45.98
N VAL A 139 0.17 12.19 46.07
CA VAL A 139 0.75 13.55 46.18
C VAL A 139 1.31 13.96 44.85
N MET A 140 0.88 15.12 44.36
CA MET A 140 1.23 15.61 43.03
C MET A 140 1.52 17.12 43.00
N GLU A 141 2.04 17.59 41.88
CA GLU A 141 2.25 19.02 41.61
C GLU A 141 0.94 19.81 41.81
N LEU A 142 1.02 20.88 42.60
CA LEU A 142 -0.09 21.85 42.64
C LEU A 142 0.00 22.80 41.46
N LEU A 143 -0.95 22.74 40.55
CA LEU A 143 -1.00 23.57 39.37
C LEU A 143 -1.73 24.89 39.68
N SER A 144 -1.04 26.03 39.50
CA SER A 144 -1.60 27.36 39.64
C SER A 144 -2.27 27.78 38.31
N GLY A 145 -3.47 27.27 38.04
CA GLY A 145 -4.18 27.53 36.78
C GLY A 145 -5.69 27.31 36.87
N GLN A 146 -6.34 27.35 35.70
CA GLN A 146 -7.75 27.08 35.62
C GLN A 146 -8.06 25.95 34.62
N PRO A 147 -9.06 25.09 34.89
CA PRO A 147 -9.54 24.10 33.94
C PRO A 147 -10.08 24.77 32.67
N LEU A 148 -9.91 24.09 31.52
CA LEU A 148 -10.37 24.62 30.23
C LEU A 148 -11.89 24.82 30.15
N ASP A 149 -12.70 24.01 30.83
CA ASP A 149 -14.15 24.21 30.91
C ASP A 149 -14.53 25.55 31.58
N LYS A 150 -13.80 25.98 32.63
CA LYS A 150 -13.98 27.26 33.26
C LYS A 150 -13.55 28.42 32.37
N ILE A 151 -12.47 28.25 31.63
CA ILE A 151 -12.03 29.24 30.64
C ILE A 151 -13.07 29.38 29.55
N LEU A 152 -13.61 28.29 29.02
CA LEU A 152 -14.68 28.32 28.03
C LEU A 152 -15.93 29.06 28.53
N LYS A 153 -16.35 28.78 29.77
CA LYS A 153 -17.53 29.45 30.42
C LYS A 153 -17.31 30.93 30.65
N THR A 154 -16.07 31.36 30.93
CA THR A 154 -15.79 32.76 31.29
C THR A 154 -15.31 33.62 30.12
N GLN A 155 -14.59 33.05 29.16
CA GLN A 155 -13.96 33.75 28.04
C GLN A 155 -14.61 33.43 26.68
N GLY A 156 -15.50 32.41 26.60
CA GLY A 156 -16.07 31.93 25.37
C GLY A 156 -15.10 31.01 24.59
N ILE A 157 -15.39 30.82 23.30
CA ILE A 157 -14.60 29.96 22.43
C ILE A 157 -13.16 30.43 22.29
N LEU A 158 -12.24 29.48 22.16
CA LEU A 158 -10.83 29.77 21.91
C LEU A 158 -10.57 30.15 20.46
N SER A 159 -9.60 31.02 20.22
CA SER A 159 -9.06 31.22 18.88
C SER A 159 -8.36 29.94 18.41
N GLU A 160 -8.42 29.65 17.10
CA GLU A 160 -7.77 28.45 16.52
C GLU A 160 -6.29 28.37 16.85
N SER A 161 -5.58 29.50 16.78
CA SER A 161 -4.13 29.56 17.10
C SER A 161 -3.84 29.12 18.53
N ARG A 162 -4.62 29.62 19.51
CA ARG A 162 -4.44 29.25 20.92
C ARG A 162 -4.80 27.79 21.17
N ALA A 163 -5.92 27.34 20.60
CA ALA A 163 -6.36 25.95 20.67
C ALA A 163 -5.32 25.00 20.07
N LYS A 164 -4.77 25.32 18.90
CA LYS A 164 -3.72 24.55 18.26
C LYS A 164 -2.48 24.38 19.14
N GLY A 165 -2.06 25.46 19.82
CA GLY A 165 -0.93 25.39 20.77
C GLY A 165 -1.16 24.37 21.88
N TYR A 166 -2.33 24.41 22.51
CA TYR A 166 -2.69 23.45 23.56
C TYR A 166 -2.87 22.04 23.02
N PHE A 167 -3.46 21.91 21.83
CA PHE A 167 -3.67 20.62 21.19
C PHE A 167 -2.35 19.90 20.93
N LEU A 168 -1.34 20.59 20.41
CA LEU A 168 0.01 20.06 20.20
C LEU A 168 0.63 19.60 21.53
N GLN A 169 0.58 20.41 22.58
CA GLN A 169 1.11 20.10 23.88
C GLN A 169 0.49 18.83 24.49
N LEU A 170 -0.82 18.69 24.35
CA LEU A 170 -1.55 17.52 24.86
C LEU A 170 -1.33 16.27 23.98
N ALA A 171 -1.15 16.44 22.67
CA ALA A 171 -0.75 15.33 21.80
C ALA A 171 0.65 14.79 22.14
N GLU A 172 1.63 15.69 22.46
CA GLU A 172 2.95 15.28 22.95
C GLU A 172 2.86 14.59 24.32
N ALA A 173 1.99 15.07 25.22
CA ALA A 173 1.73 14.40 26.50
C ALA A 173 1.19 12.97 26.28
N LEU A 174 0.19 12.80 25.39
CA LEU A 174 -0.37 11.50 25.08
C LEU A 174 0.64 10.57 24.40
N LYS A 175 1.58 11.10 23.61
CA LYS A 175 2.69 10.31 23.07
C LYS A 175 3.49 9.62 24.19
N VAL A 176 3.80 10.33 25.26
CA VAL A 176 4.51 9.75 26.42
C VAL A 176 3.65 8.70 27.13
N VAL A 177 2.35 8.98 27.35
CA VAL A 177 1.41 8.04 27.97
C VAL A 177 1.31 6.74 27.15
N HIS A 178 1.10 6.86 25.86
CA HIS A 178 0.94 5.70 24.96
C HIS A 178 2.23 4.89 24.79
N ASN A 179 3.40 5.54 24.83
CA ASN A 179 4.69 4.84 24.82
C ASN A 179 4.92 3.97 26.07
N HIS A 180 4.24 4.28 27.17
CA HIS A 180 4.23 3.43 28.38
C HIS A 180 3.10 2.40 28.39
N ASN A 181 2.43 2.19 27.23
CA ASN A 181 1.27 1.30 27.09
C ASN A 181 0.10 1.68 28.01
N LEU A 182 -0.10 2.96 28.25
CA LEU A 182 -1.20 3.51 29.03
C LEU A 182 -2.18 4.25 28.14
N LEU A 183 -3.46 4.25 28.52
CA LEU A 183 -4.52 5.10 27.93
C LEU A 183 -5.13 5.95 29.05
N HIS A 184 -5.40 7.22 28.75
CA HIS A 184 -5.98 8.17 29.73
C HIS A 184 -7.47 7.91 29.98
N ARG A 185 -8.27 7.76 28.93
CA ARG A 185 -9.72 7.38 28.87
C ARG A 185 -10.72 8.37 29.44
N ASP A 186 -10.30 9.45 30.07
CA ASP A 186 -11.19 10.52 30.56
C ASP A 186 -10.60 11.90 30.21
N ILE A 187 -10.26 12.07 28.92
CA ILE A 187 -9.83 13.39 28.43
C ILE A 187 -11.08 14.25 28.21
N LYS A 188 -11.11 15.40 28.88
CA LYS A 188 -12.18 16.40 28.80
C LYS A 188 -11.66 17.76 29.28
N PRO A 189 -12.35 18.88 28.97
CA PRO A 189 -11.89 20.21 29.35
C PRO A 189 -11.65 20.40 30.86
N GLU A 190 -12.40 19.72 31.73
CA GLU A 190 -12.22 19.74 33.18
C GLU A 190 -10.89 19.16 33.61
N ASN A 191 -10.35 18.19 32.87
CA ASN A 191 -9.10 17.48 33.17
C ASN A 191 -7.88 18.10 32.49
N ILE A 192 -8.02 19.31 31.92
CA ILE A 192 -6.94 20.06 31.29
C ILE A 192 -6.80 21.40 32.00
N ILE A 193 -5.68 21.59 32.73
CA ILE A 193 -5.39 22.84 33.44
C ILE A 193 -4.50 23.74 32.59
N ILE A 194 -4.92 24.98 32.40
CA ILE A 194 -4.08 26.02 31.80
C ILE A 194 -3.37 26.77 32.94
N VAL A 195 -2.09 26.51 33.11
CA VAL A 195 -1.25 27.07 34.15
C VAL A 195 -0.88 28.52 33.84
N ASN A 196 -0.58 28.79 32.58
CA ASN A 196 -0.38 30.12 32.03
C ASN A 196 -0.82 30.07 30.53
N PRO A 197 -0.90 31.20 29.81
CA PRO A 197 -1.37 31.20 28.44
C PRO A 197 -0.65 30.23 27.48
N ASP A 198 0.56 29.79 27.83
CA ASP A 198 1.42 28.98 26.98
C ASP A 198 1.59 27.53 27.48
N ARG A 199 0.96 27.16 28.62
CA ARG A 199 1.12 25.82 29.19
C ARG A 199 -0.20 25.16 29.58
N ALA A 200 -0.58 24.12 28.82
CA ALA A 200 -1.67 23.18 29.14
C ALA A 200 -1.08 21.94 29.86
N VAL A 201 -1.76 21.43 30.87
CA VAL A 201 -1.36 20.24 31.64
C VAL A 201 -2.53 19.31 31.80
N LEU A 202 -2.34 18.05 31.41
CA LEU A 202 -3.32 16.97 31.56
C LEU A 202 -3.24 16.43 33.00
N ILE A 203 -4.42 16.33 33.62
CA ILE A 203 -4.56 15.84 34.99
C ILE A 203 -5.57 14.68 35.03
N ASP A 204 -5.69 14.05 36.18
CA ASP A 204 -6.68 13.03 36.52
C ASP A 204 -6.68 11.77 35.63
N PHE A 205 -5.74 10.91 35.92
CA PHE A 205 -5.58 9.62 35.27
C PHE A 205 -6.38 8.48 35.98
N GLY A 206 -7.44 8.84 36.74
CA GLY A 206 -8.24 7.88 37.48
C GLY A 206 -8.91 6.78 36.64
N ALA A 207 -9.04 7.03 35.34
CA ALA A 207 -9.50 6.04 34.38
C ALA A 207 -8.32 5.38 33.60
N ALA A 208 -7.08 5.80 33.83
CA ALA A 208 -5.94 5.30 33.08
C ALA A 208 -5.62 3.85 33.41
N ARG A 209 -5.45 3.03 32.39
CA ARG A 209 -5.11 1.62 32.52
C ARG A 209 -4.11 1.19 31.47
N GLU A 210 -3.31 0.17 31.83
CA GLU A 210 -2.45 -0.51 30.86
C GLU A 210 -3.28 -1.13 29.74
N PHE A 211 -2.81 -1.03 28.51
CA PHE A 211 -3.38 -1.72 27.37
C PHE A 211 -2.33 -2.62 26.70
N ILE A 212 -2.77 -3.80 26.28
CA ILE A 212 -1.99 -4.66 25.38
C ILE A 212 -2.70 -4.59 24.04
N ALA A 213 -2.00 -4.13 23.00
CA ALA A 213 -2.57 -4.00 21.66
C ALA A 213 -3.25 -5.31 21.21
N GLY A 214 -4.54 -5.23 20.93
CA GLY A 214 -5.33 -6.39 20.47
C GLY A 214 -5.98 -7.22 21.56
N GLN A 215 -5.82 -6.93 22.85
CA GLN A 215 -6.54 -7.61 23.94
C GLN A 215 -7.75 -6.81 24.43
N THR A 216 -8.77 -7.52 24.93
CA THR A 216 -9.99 -6.95 25.49
C THR A 216 -9.88 -6.83 27.02
N THR A 217 -10.28 -5.69 27.59
CA THR A 217 -10.34 -5.49 29.04
C THR A 217 -11.75 -5.12 29.49
N LYS A 218 -12.21 -5.70 30.61
CA LYS A 218 -13.53 -5.37 31.20
C LYS A 218 -13.56 -3.91 31.69
N MET A 219 -14.66 -3.23 31.43
CA MET A 219 -14.88 -1.88 31.94
C MET A 219 -15.43 -1.87 33.38
N THR A 220 -14.86 -0.96 34.17
CA THR A 220 -15.41 -0.55 35.47
C THR A 220 -15.13 0.95 35.59
N GLY A 221 -16.09 1.81 35.28
CA GLY A 221 -15.93 3.25 35.43
C GLY A 221 -17.12 4.05 34.83
N ILE A 222 -17.40 5.18 35.41
CA ILE A 222 -18.37 6.17 34.90
C ILE A 222 -17.74 6.83 33.68
N LEU A 223 -18.46 6.82 32.53
CA LEU A 223 -18.06 7.49 31.30
C LEU A 223 -18.61 8.91 31.26
N THR A 224 -17.81 9.85 30.80
CA THR A 224 -18.33 11.16 30.41
C THR A 224 -18.80 11.06 28.95
N ALA A 225 -20.10 10.87 28.78
CA ALA A 225 -20.73 10.47 27.52
C ALA A 225 -20.41 11.41 26.34
N GLU A 226 -20.23 12.68 26.62
CA GLU A 226 -20.01 13.75 25.65
C GLU A 226 -18.65 13.63 24.92
N TYR A 227 -17.65 13.03 25.57
CA TYR A 227 -16.29 12.91 25.02
C TYR A 227 -15.87 11.46 24.76
N ALA A 228 -16.66 10.48 25.26
CA ALA A 228 -16.33 9.08 25.17
C ALA A 228 -16.64 8.49 23.77
N PRO A 229 -15.67 7.83 23.09
CA PRO A 229 -15.96 7.12 21.85
C PRO A 229 -16.75 5.83 22.10
N TYR A 230 -17.41 5.34 21.04
CA TYR A 230 -18.36 4.22 21.14
C TYR A 230 -17.74 2.92 21.70
N GLU A 231 -16.49 2.64 21.38
CA GLU A 231 -15.78 1.48 21.91
C GLU A 231 -15.61 1.49 23.44
N GLN A 232 -15.77 2.64 24.08
CA GLN A 232 -15.77 2.71 25.54
C GLN A 232 -17.07 2.21 26.19
N TYR A 233 -18.18 2.15 25.45
CA TYR A 233 -19.46 1.59 25.92
C TYR A 233 -19.53 0.07 25.78
N ILE A 234 -18.64 -0.54 24.99
CA ILE A 234 -18.64 -1.98 24.74
C ILE A 234 -17.65 -2.67 25.66
N THR A 235 -18.14 -3.57 26.54
CA THR A 235 -17.35 -4.23 27.58
C THR A 235 -16.20 -5.11 27.06
N ASN A 236 -16.29 -5.63 25.84
CA ASN A 236 -15.34 -6.58 25.26
C ASN A 236 -14.68 -6.06 23.97
N ASN A 237 -14.43 -4.76 23.85
CA ASN A 237 -13.80 -4.22 22.65
C ASN A 237 -12.29 -3.96 22.83
N LYS A 238 -11.56 -4.05 21.72
CA LYS A 238 -10.14 -3.70 21.65
C LYS A 238 -9.98 -2.20 21.87
N ARG A 239 -8.92 -1.80 22.55
CA ARG A 239 -8.64 -0.41 22.90
C ARG A 239 -7.33 0.02 22.30
N PHE A 240 -7.30 1.26 21.83
CA PHE A 240 -6.21 1.82 21.06
C PHE A 240 -5.95 3.26 21.50
N PRO A 241 -4.78 3.83 21.21
CA PRO A 241 -4.51 5.26 21.34
C PRO A 241 -5.59 6.14 20.70
N ALA A 242 -6.22 5.68 19.61
CA ALA A 242 -7.33 6.34 18.92
C ALA A 242 -8.53 6.68 19.84
N THR A 243 -8.69 5.99 20.98
CA THR A 243 -9.70 6.29 22.01
C THR A 243 -9.42 7.65 22.66
N ASP A 244 -8.17 7.90 23.06
CA ASP A 244 -7.77 9.16 23.68
C ASP A 244 -7.78 10.32 22.66
N PHE A 245 -7.43 10.06 21.40
CA PHE A 245 -7.50 11.07 20.34
C PHE A 245 -8.92 11.50 20.01
N TYR A 246 -9.89 10.57 20.08
CA TYR A 246 -11.30 10.95 19.96
C TYR A 246 -11.71 11.93 21.07
N ALA A 247 -11.44 11.59 22.33
CA ALA A 247 -11.79 12.40 23.49
C ALA A 247 -11.09 13.78 23.46
N LEU A 248 -9.83 13.79 23.02
CA LEU A 248 -9.06 15.03 22.83
C LEU A 248 -9.70 15.90 21.73
N CYS A 249 -10.02 15.32 20.57
CA CYS A 249 -10.70 16.04 19.49
C CYS A 249 -12.11 16.50 19.87
N ALA A 250 -12.86 15.71 20.64
CA ALA A 250 -14.17 16.11 21.16
C ALA A 250 -14.07 17.29 22.13
N SER A 251 -13.06 17.32 22.99
CA SER A 251 -12.76 18.46 23.87
C SER A 251 -12.46 19.72 23.05
N PHE A 252 -11.63 19.61 22.00
CA PHE A 252 -11.30 20.74 21.13
C PHE A 252 -12.44 21.14 20.19
N TYR A 253 -13.31 20.22 19.82
CA TYR A 253 -14.54 20.55 19.13
C TYR A 253 -15.38 21.53 19.96
N GLU A 254 -15.59 21.23 21.25
CA GLU A 254 -16.31 22.11 22.16
C GLU A 254 -15.61 23.47 22.35
N LEU A 255 -14.29 23.45 22.60
CA LEU A 255 -13.50 24.66 22.81
C LEU A 255 -13.46 25.60 21.62
N LEU A 256 -13.61 25.07 20.39
CA LEU A 256 -13.60 25.84 19.15
C LEU A 256 -14.99 26.24 18.66
N THR A 257 -16.04 25.51 19.04
CA THR A 257 -17.42 25.77 18.59
C THR A 257 -18.34 26.29 19.67
N GLY A 258 -18.00 26.16 20.96
CA GLY A 258 -18.83 26.43 22.11
C GLY A 258 -20.01 25.46 22.28
N LYS A 259 -20.02 24.35 21.55
CA LYS A 259 -21.07 23.32 21.58
C LYS A 259 -20.49 21.93 21.75
N LEU A 260 -21.16 21.12 22.55
CA LEU A 260 -20.88 19.69 22.62
C LEU A 260 -21.28 18.99 21.31
N SER A 261 -20.51 18.01 20.90
CA SER A 261 -20.88 17.13 19.80
C SER A 261 -21.99 16.16 20.23
N VAL A 262 -22.72 15.62 19.26
CA VAL A 262 -23.59 14.43 19.50
C VAL A 262 -22.78 13.30 20.08
N THR A 263 -23.31 12.60 21.06
CA THR A 263 -22.64 11.48 21.72
C THR A 263 -22.38 10.33 20.75
N SER A 264 -21.33 9.58 21.00
CA SER A 264 -21.02 8.39 20.17
C SER A 264 -22.13 7.32 20.25
N ALA A 265 -22.92 7.29 21.32
CA ALA A 265 -24.07 6.42 21.47
C ALA A 265 -25.23 6.82 20.54
N GLU A 266 -25.54 8.12 20.45
CA GLU A 266 -26.53 8.64 19.48
C GLU A 266 -26.13 8.40 18.05
N ARG A 267 -24.83 8.60 17.70
CA ARG A 267 -24.27 8.26 16.38
C ARG A 267 -24.43 6.79 16.06
N ALA A 268 -24.15 5.89 17.04
CA ALA A 268 -24.36 4.45 16.89
C ALA A 268 -25.81 4.10 16.60
N GLY A 269 -26.75 4.72 17.30
CA GLY A 269 -28.19 4.54 17.08
C GLY A 269 -28.62 4.92 15.67
N ALA A 270 -28.17 6.08 15.18
CA ALA A 270 -28.48 6.55 13.83
C ALA A 270 -27.89 5.60 12.76
N LEU A 271 -26.62 5.25 12.88
CA LEU A 271 -25.94 4.36 11.93
C LEU A 271 -26.54 2.94 11.92
N SER A 272 -26.94 2.42 13.07
CA SER A 272 -27.61 1.12 13.17
C SER A 272 -28.98 1.12 12.48
N SER A 273 -29.66 2.27 12.50
CA SER A 273 -30.93 2.50 11.82
C SER A 273 -30.77 2.88 10.33
N LYS A 274 -29.55 2.77 9.78
CA LYS A 274 -29.17 3.18 8.41
C LYS A 274 -29.44 4.67 8.10
N ASN A 275 -29.52 5.49 9.11
CA ASN A 275 -29.58 6.94 8.96
C ASN A 275 -28.17 7.53 8.79
N PRO A 276 -28.03 8.72 8.17
CA PRO A 276 -26.74 9.43 8.14
C PRO A 276 -26.20 9.69 9.55
N ASP A 277 -24.86 9.75 9.67
CA ASP A 277 -24.20 10.12 10.91
C ASP A 277 -24.62 11.55 11.31
N PRO A 278 -25.21 11.78 12.50
CA PRO A 278 -25.66 13.08 12.94
C PRO A 278 -24.54 14.04 13.36
N PHE A 279 -23.27 13.63 13.20
CA PHE A 279 -22.12 14.47 13.49
C PHE A 279 -22.09 15.74 12.61
N ILE A 280 -22.00 16.90 13.24
CA ILE A 280 -21.93 18.20 12.56
C ILE A 280 -20.47 18.62 12.45
N SER A 281 -20.00 18.95 11.24
CA SER A 281 -18.64 19.47 11.07
C SER A 281 -18.43 20.76 11.87
N PRO A 282 -17.30 20.92 12.60
CA PRO A 282 -17.03 22.09 13.43
C PRO A 282 -17.04 23.39 12.62
N LYS A 283 -16.72 23.35 11.34
CA LYS A 283 -16.73 24.52 10.46
C LYS A 283 -18.13 25.05 10.15
N ILE A 284 -19.16 24.22 10.22
CA ILE A 284 -20.56 24.65 10.10
C ILE A 284 -20.96 25.55 11.30
N LEU A 285 -20.43 25.24 12.49
CA LEU A 285 -20.70 25.98 13.72
C LEU A 285 -19.76 27.18 13.90
N ASN A 286 -18.53 27.10 13.41
CA ASN A 286 -17.54 28.16 13.44
C ASN A 286 -16.85 28.27 12.06
N SER A 287 -17.35 29.15 11.21
CA SER A 287 -16.85 29.38 9.85
C SER A 287 -15.43 29.95 9.78
N GLN A 288 -14.87 30.44 10.89
CA GLN A 288 -13.51 30.98 10.99
C GLN A 288 -12.45 29.88 11.03
N LEU A 289 -12.84 28.64 11.26
CA LEU A 289 -11.89 27.51 11.30
C LEU A 289 -11.26 27.26 9.95
N THR A 290 -9.95 27.04 9.97
CA THR A 290 -9.22 26.64 8.77
C THR A 290 -9.68 25.26 8.29
N PRO A 291 -9.58 24.97 6.98
CA PRO A 291 -9.86 23.62 6.45
C PRO A 291 -8.98 22.54 7.09
N LEU A 292 -7.77 22.89 7.52
CA LEU A 292 -6.88 21.96 8.20
C LEU A 292 -7.41 21.57 9.58
N MET A 293 -7.79 22.56 10.41
CA MET A 293 -8.31 22.28 11.75
C MET A 293 -9.63 21.50 11.69
N GLU A 294 -10.52 21.83 10.75
CA GLU A 294 -11.72 21.05 10.48
C GLU A 294 -11.38 19.58 10.19
N LYS A 295 -10.45 19.31 9.26
CA LYS A 295 -10.02 17.95 8.93
C LYS A 295 -9.44 17.20 10.13
N VAL A 296 -8.62 17.86 10.96
CA VAL A 296 -8.05 17.24 12.16
C VAL A 296 -9.13 16.80 13.12
N ILE A 297 -10.08 17.70 13.45
CA ILE A 297 -11.18 17.39 14.37
C ILE A 297 -12.07 16.29 13.81
N VAL A 298 -12.50 16.41 12.55
CA VAL A 298 -13.37 15.42 11.89
C VAL A 298 -12.70 14.04 11.84
N THR A 299 -11.41 13.99 11.55
CA THR A 299 -10.65 12.73 11.52
C THR A 299 -10.53 12.11 12.90
N GLY A 300 -10.16 12.88 13.93
CA GLY A 300 -10.05 12.37 15.29
C GLY A 300 -11.39 11.91 15.86
N MET A 301 -12.52 12.51 15.42
CA MET A 301 -13.88 12.15 15.82
C MET A 301 -14.59 11.17 14.87
N GLN A 302 -13.89 10.49 13.97
CA GLN A 302 -14.47 9.41 13.16
C GLN A 302 -15.11 8.35 14.07
N PHE A 303 -16.27 7.81 13.63
CA PHE A 303 -17.00 6.84 14.44
C PHE A 303 -16.21 5.57 14.69
N ARG A 304 -15.55 5.02 13.65
CA ARG A 304 -14.72 3.83 13.77
C ARG A 304 -13.31 4.21 14.23
N ALA A 305 -12.77 3.48 15.21
CA ALA A 305 -11.45 3.73 15.77
C ALA A 305 -10.33 3.62 14.73
N GLU A 306 -10.46 2.69 13.77
CA GLU A 306 -9.48 2.49 12.70
C GLU A 306 -9.43 3.64 11.67
N ASP A 307 -10.44 4.49 11.61
CA ASP A 307 -10.49 5.65 10.70
C ASP A 307 -9.96 6.94 11.39
N ARG A 308 -9.51 6.85 12.68
CA ARG A 308 -8.92 7.95 13.47
C ARG A 308 -7.39 7.90 13.42
N PHE A 309 -6.75 8.92 13.96
CA PHE A 309 -5.31 8.89 14.24
C PHE A 309 -4.97 7.68 15.10
N GLN A 310 -3.94 6.93 14.72
CA GLN A 310 -3.51 5.73 15.42
C GLN A 310 -2.33 6.01 16.37
N THR A 311 -1.58 7.07 16.11
CA THR A 311 -0.42 7.51 16.92
C THR A 311 -0.48 9.00 17.16
N ALA A 312 0.17 9.45 18.25
CA ALA A 312 0.31 10.87 18.53
C ALA A 312 1.11 11.62 17.45
N ASP A 313 2.10 10.96 16.85
CA ASP A 313 2.88 11.55 15.75
C ASP A 313 2.00 11.89 14.54
N GLU A 314 1.02 11.06 14.22
CA GLU A 314 0.05 11.36 13.15
C GLU A 314 -0.76 12.62 13.43
N LEU A 315 -1.24 12.77 14.66
CA LEU A 315 -1.98 13.95 15.08
C LEU A 315 -1.10 15.22 15.08
N ILE A 316 0.12 15.11 15.60
CA ILE A 316 1.10 16.20 15.62
C ILE A 316 1.48 16.64 14.20
N ASP A 317 1.77 15.69 13.31
CA ASP A 317 2.08 15.98 11.91
C ASP A 317 0.89 16.66 11.21
N ALA A 318 -0.33 16.18 11.46
CA ALA A 318 -1.54 16.77 10.92
C ALA A 318 -1.73 18.22 11.38
N LEU A 319 -1.57 18.50 12.69
CA LEU A 319 -1.64 19.85 13.26
C LEU A 319 -0.56 20.78 12.68
N ASN A 320 0.61 20.24 12.32
CA ASN A 320 1.71 20.97 11.67
C ASN A 320 1.57 21.11 10.15
N GLY A 321 0.43 20.75 9.59
CA GLY A 321 0.14 20.93 8.16
C GLY A 321 0.57 19.77 7.27
N LYS A 322 1.09 18.68 7.84
CA LYS A 322 1.45 17.45 7.13
C LYS A 322 0.31 16.43 7.24
N PHE A 323 -0.91 16.87 6.94
CA PHE A 323 -2.09 16.02 7.10
C PHE A 323 -2.12 14.92 6.04
N ILE A 324 -2.06 13.68 6.49
CA ILE A 324 -2.39 12.50 5.70
C ILE A 324 -3.44 11.74 6.52
N SER A 325 -4.62 11.50 5.93
CA SER A 325 -5.68 10.78 6.65
C SER A 325 -5.26 9.35 7.02
N PRO A 326 -5.70 8.81 8.15
CA PRO A 326 -5.34 7.45 8.60
C PRO A 326 -5.73 6.39 7.57
N ILE A 327 -6.86 6.55 6.90
CA ILE A 327 -7.29 5.66 5.82
C ILE A 327 -6.31 5.69 4.63
N HIS A 328 -5.71 6.85 4.32
CA HIS A 328 -4.68 6.97 3.29
C HIS A 328 -3.38 6.27 3.71
N LYS A 329 -2.94 6.46 4.96
CA LYS A 329 -1.78 5.73 5.52
C LYS A 329 -1.99 4.23 5.48
N ARG A 330 -3.17 3.76 5.90
CA ARG A 330 -3.53 2.34 5.86
C ARG A 330 -3.47 1.79 4.44
N ALA A 331 -3.96 2.54 3.44
CA ALA A 331 -3.86 2.13 2.04
C ALA A 331 -2.39 1.95 1.61
N ARG A 332 -1.51 2.90 1.96
CA ARG A 332 -0.06 2.81 1.69
C ARG A 332 0.61 1.63 2.42
N GLU A 333 0.24 1.35 3.65
CA GLU A 333 0.74 0.19 4.40
C GLU A 333 0.30 -1.14 3.76
N LEU A 334 -0.92 -1.23 3.28
CA LEU A 334 -1.40 -2.39 2.54
C LEU A 334 -0.59 -2.61 1.26
N VAL A 335 -0.25 -1.55 0.53
CA VAL A 335 0.66 -1.61 -0.62
C VAL A 335 2.03 -2.12 -0.20
N LYS A 336 2.62 -1.56 0.85
CA LYS A 336 3.94 -1.97 1.38
C LYS A 336 3.96 -3.44 1.79
N ASN A 337 2.85 -3.95 2.31
CA ASN A 337 2.68 -5.34 2.73
C ASN A 337 2.20 -6.25 1.58
N ASN A 338 2.23 -5.78 0.33
CA ASN A 338 1.81 -6.50 -0.88
C ASN A 338 0.34 -6.99 -0.87
N LYS A 339 -0.54 -6.33 -0.10
CA LYS A 339 -1.98 -6.60 -0.05
C LYS A 339 -2.72 -5.66 -1.02
N LEU A 340 -2.43 -5.83 -2.32
CA LEU A 340 -2.82 -4.85 -3.34
C LEU A 340 -4.34 -4.74 -3.53
N THR A 341 -5.08 -5.84 -3.46
CA THR A 341 -6.55 -5.84 -3.56
C THR A 341 -7.21 -5.06 -2.43
N ASP A 342 -6.74 -5.28 -1.18
CA ASP A 342 -7.24 -4.57 -0.01
C ASP A 342 -6.87 -3.07 -0.09
N ALA A 343 -5.68 -2.76 -0.62
CA ALA A 343 -5.24 -1.39 -0.84
C ALA A 343 -6.14 -0.66 -1.85
N ILE A 344 -6.49 -1.28 -2.98
CA ILE A 344 -7.40 -0.72 -3.98
C ILE A 344 -8.76 -0.39 -3.34
N GLN A 345 -9.38 -1.33 -2.62
CA GLN A 345 -10.65 -1.09 -1.92
C GLN A 345 -10.54 0.05 -0.90
N THR A 346 -9.40 0.14 -0.21
CA THR A 346 -9.16 1.20 0.77
C THR A 346 -8.99 2.56 0.10
N TYR A 347 -8.31 2.66 -1.05
CA TYR A 347 -8.22 3.89 -1.84
C TYR A 347 -9.57 4.30 -2.45
N GLU A 348 -10.39 3.35 -2.90
CA GLU A 348 -11.74 3.62 -3.39
C GLU A 348 -12.62 4.20 -2.27
N LYS A 349 -12.58 3.60 -1.06
CA LYS A 349 -13.25 4.14 0.13
C LYS A 349 -12.73 5.54 0.48
N LEU A 350 -11.41 5.74 0.43
CA LEU A 350 -10.81 7.05 0.68
C LEU A 350 -11.32 8.12 -0.29
N LEU A 351 -11.36 7.81 -1.59
CA LEU A 351 -11.83 8.75 -2.62
C LEU A 351 -13.34 9.00 -2.59
N ASN A 352 -14.12 8.09 -2.00
CA ASN A 352 -15.54 8.35 -1.70
C ASN A 352 -15.69 9.36 -0.55
N ASN A 353 -14.82 9.29 0.46
CA ASN A 353 -14.82 10.22 1.60
C ASN A 353 -14.12 11.54 1.27
N GLU A 354 -13.09 11.51 0.46
CA GLU A 354 -12.26 12.64 0.04
C GLU A 354 -12.19 12.72 -1.50
N PRO A 355 -13.26 13.12 -2.21
CA PRO A 355 -13.32 13.07 -3.67
C PRO A 355 -12.25 13.90 -4.39
N ASN A 356 -11.71 14.91 -3.71
CA ASN A 356 -10.68 15.81 -4.24
C ASN A 356 -9.25 15.46 -3.80
N ASN A 357 -9.04 14.26 -3.23
CA ASN A 357 -7.71 13.80 -2.85
C ASN A 357 -6.94 13.31 -4.09
N GLY A 358 -6.23 14.24 -4.75
CA GLY A 358 -5.49 13.96 -5.98
C GLY A 358 -4.37 12.95 -5.82
N GLU A 359 -3.67 12.95 -4.67
CA GLU A 359 -2.61 11.98 -4.39
C GLU A 359 -3.17 10.55 -4.31
N ALA A 360 -4.28 10.38 -3.61
CA ALA A 360 -4.95 9.07 -3.55
C ALA A 360 -5.45 8.59 -4.92
N ALA A 361 -5.90 9.51 -5.77
CA ALA A 361 -6.31 9.17 -7.14
C ALA A 361 -5.14 8.69 -7.98
N VAL A 362 -3.97 9.34 -7.87
CA VAL A 362 -2.74 8.91 -8.54
C VAL A 362 -2.29 7.53 -8.05
N GLU A 363 -2.26 7.32 -6.73
CA GLU A 363 -1.82 6.06 -6.13
C GLU A 363 -2.76 4.91 -6.48
N LEU A 364 -4.08 5.15 -6.51
CA LEU A 364 -5.06 4.18 -6.98
C LEU A 364 -4.83 3.81 -8.45
N ALA A 365 -4.59 4.79 -9.31
CA ALA A 365 -4.33 4.56 -10.73
C ALA A 365 -3.06 3.72 -10.94
N ILE A 366 -1.99 3.98 -10.17
CA ILE A 366 -0.76 3.18 -10.19
C ILE A 366 -1.04 1.72 -9.79
N LEU A 367 -1.90 1.47 -8.82
CA LEU A 367 -2.22 0.10 -8.41
C LEU A 367 -3.10 -0.60 -9.44
N GLN A 368 -4.11 0.07 -9.96
CA GLN A 368 -5.05 -0.54 -10.90
C GLN A 368 -4.40 -1.00 -12.20
N ILE A 369 -3.27 -0.40 -12.61
CA ILE A 369 -2.54 -0.82 -13.81
C ILE A 369 -2.02 -2.27 -13.75
N TYR A 370 -1.93 -2.85 -12.55
CA TYR A 370 -1.56 -4.25 -12.37
C TYR A 370 -2.72 -5.24 -12.55
N PHE A 371 -3.97 -4.73 -12.56
CA PHE A 371 -5.17 -5.56 -12.56
C PHE A 371 -6.10 -5.29 -13.73
N ASP A 372 -6.28 -4.01 -14.12
CA ASP A 372 -7.30 -3.62 -15.09
C ASP A 372 -6.93 -2.29 -15.76
N ASP A 373 -6.57 -2.35 -17.04
CA ASP A 373 -6.17 -1.17 -17.82
C ASP A 373 -7.32 -0.14 -17.99
N GLN A 374 -8.59 -0.56 -18.01
CA GLN A 374 -9.72 0.37 -18.13
C GLN A 374 -9.92 1.16 -16.81
N LYS A 375 -9.85 0.47 -15.68
CA LYS A 375 -9.93 1.13 -14.37
C LYS A 375 -8.73 2.03 -14.12
N ALA A 376 -7.53 1.61 -14.52
CA ALA A 376 -6.33 2.43 -14.45
C ALA A 376 -6.46 3.70 -15.28
N GLU A 377 -7.01 3.61 -16.48
CA GLU A 377 -7.27 4.75 -17.36
C GLU A 377 -8.24 5.75 -16.73
N LEU A 378 -9.39 5.29 -16.22
CA LEU A 378 -10.38 6.15 -15.54
C LEU A 378 -9.80 6.82 -14.29
N ALA A 379 -9.07 6.07 -13.47
CA ALA A 379 -8.42 6.62 -12.29
C ALA A 379 -7.33 7.64 -12.64
N ALA A 380 -6.55 7.40 -13.71
CA ALA A 380 -5.54 8.34 -14.20
C ALA A 380 -6.17 9.62 -14.76
N GLN A 381 -7.29 9.54 -15.47
CA GLN A 381 -8.04 10.71 -15.92
C GLN A 381 -8.51 11.56 -14.74
N LYS A 382 -9.07 10.93 -13.70
CA LYS A 382 -9.45 11.61 -12.45
C LYS A 382 -8.23 12.24 -11.76
N ALA A 383 -7.11 11.53 -11.69
CA ALA A 383 -5.87 12.04 -11.12
C ALA A 383 -5.37 13.31 -11.87
N ILE A 384 -5.41 13.30 -13.19
CA ILE A 384 -5.05 14.45 -14.03
C ILE A 384 -5.98 15.65 -13.80
N GLN A 385 -7.29 15.40 -13.63
CA GLN A 385 -8.24 16.48 -13.33
C GLN A 385 -7.93 17.14 -11.98
N LEU A 386 -7.56 16.34 -10.98
CA LEU A 386 -7.27 16.84 -9.62
C LEU A 386 -5.86 17.43 -9.49
N GLN A 387 -4.89 16.87 -10.22
CA GLN A 387 -3.48 17.28 -10.18
C GLN A 387 -2.90 17.40 -11.61
N PRO A 388 -3.28 18.41 -12.38
CA PRO A 388 -2.87 18.55 -13.78
C PRO A 388 -1.37 18.82 -13.99
N GLN A 389 -0.65 19.18 -12.93
CA GLN A 389 0.80 19.39 -12.93
C GLN A 389 1.58 18.14 -12.46
N ASP A 390 0.91 17.05 -12.11
CA ASP A 390 1.56 15.79 -11.76
C ASP A 390 1.68 14.89 -13.01
N GLY A 391 2.90 14.59 -13.41
CA GLY A 391 3.18 13.75 -14.57
C GLY A 391 2.77 12.29 -14.41
N ARG A 392 2.55 11.81 -13.17
CA ARG A 392 2.26 10.38 -12.91
C ARG A 392 0.96 9.93 -13.58
N GLY A 393 -0.10 10.72 -13.53
CA GLY A 393 -1.35 10.42 -14.22
C GLY A 393 -1.18 10.26 -15.73
N PHE A 394 -0.44 11.18 -16.37
CA PHE A 394 -0.10 11.07 -17.79
C PHE A 394 0.80 9.86 -18.08
N GLY A 395 1.72 9.52 -17.17
CA GLY A 395 2.57 8.33 -17.27
C GLY A 395 1.76 7.04 -17.34
N ILE A 396 0.69 6.94 -16.52
CA ILE A 396 -0.22 5.79 -16.51
C ILE A 396 -1.00 5.70 -17.83
N LEU A 397 -1.58 6.80 -18.33
CA LEU A 397 -2.24 6.81 -19.63
C LEU A 397 -1.29 6.39 -20.76
N GLY A 398 -0.04 6.87 -20.72
CA GLY A 398 0.99 6.46 -21.66
C GLY A 398 1.28 4.95 -21.59
N LEU A 399 1.40 4.36 -20.39
CA LEU A 399 1.63 2.93 -20.24
C LEU A 399 0.43 2.09 -20.71
N VAL A 400 -0.80 2.49 -20.41
CA VAL A 400 -2.01 1.83 -20.92
C VAL A 400 -2.01 1.81 -22.45
N ASN A 401 -1.70 2.93 -23.09
CA ASN A 401 -1.58 3.01 -24.56
C ASN A 401 -0.41 2.16 -25.10
N CYS A 402 0.73 2.08 -24.40
CA CYS A 402 1.82 1.16 -24.76
C CYS A 402 1.35 -0.31 -24.76
N ARG A 403 0.56 -0.73 -23.79
CA ARG A 403 0.02 -2.10 -23.70
C ARG A 403 -0.96 -2.41 -24.84
N ARG A 404 -1.73 -1.40 -25.28
CA ARG A 404 -2.64 -1.49 -26.43
C ARG A 404 -1.92 -1.34 -27.79
N ALA A 405 -0.60 -1.19 -27.78
CA ALA A 405 0.23 -0.92 -28.96
C ALA A 405 -0.09 0.40 -29.69
N ASN A 406 -0.74 1.35 -29.04
CA ASN A 406 -1.03 2.69 -29.54
C ASN A 406 0.20 3.61 -29.34
N TRP A 407 1.31 3.30 -30.02
CA TRP A 407 2.63 3.90 -29.73
C TRP A 407 2.70 5.40 -29.92
N GLN A 408 2.01 5.98 -30.92
CA GLN A 408 2.01 7.43 -31.16
C GLN A 408 1.31 8.18 -30.04
N GLU A 409 0.13 7.71 -29.62
CA GLU A 409 -0.61 8.32 -28.53
C GLU A 409 0.11 8.15 -27.20
N ALA A 410 0.66 6.95 -26.95
CA ALA A 410 1.51 6.68 -25.79
C ALA A 410 2.67 7.65 -25.69
N ALA A 411 3.35 7.96 -26.83
CA ALA A 411 4.46 8.89 -26.86
C ALA A 411 4.04 10.32 -26.47
N GLN A 412 2.85 10.77 -26.88
CA GLN A 412 2.34 12.10 -26.50
C GLN A 412 2.09 12.20 -25.00
N TYR A 413 1.42 11.21 -24.40
CA TYR A 413 1.20 11.18 -22.95
C TYR A 413 2.50 11.08 -22.16
N LEU A 414 3.42 10.19 -22.57
CA LEU A 414 4.69 10.00 -21.87
C LEU A 414 5.62 11.23 -22.02
N HIS A 415 5.63 11.88 -23.18
CA HIS A 415 6.35 13.14 -23.34
C HIS A 415 5.85 14.22 -22.40
N LYS A 416 4.51 14.36 -22.25
CA LYS A 416 3.93 15.29 -21.27
C LYS A 416 4.28 14.88 -19.84
N ALA A 417 4.23 13.58 -19.53
CA ALA A 417 4.59 13.04 -18.21
C ALA A 417 6.05 13.35 -17.84
N VAL A 418 7.01 13.15 -18.76
CA VAL A 418 8.43 13.45 -18.57
C VAL A 418 8.68 14.93 -18.33
N ASN A 419 7.96 15.82 -19.02
CA ASN A 419 8.10 17.26 -18.85
C ASN A 419 7.58 17.73 -17.47
N LEU A 420 6.48 17.16 -16.98
CA LEU A 420 5.89 17.49 -15.69
C LEU A 420 6.63 16.83 -14.51
N SER A 421 7.16 15.63 -14.70
CA SER A 421 7.84 14.85 -13.65
C SER A 421 9.18 14.29 -14.16
N PRO A 422 10.17 15.13 -14.46
CA PRO A 422 11.43 14.71 -15.07
C PRO A 422 12.30 13.81 -14.19
N GLN A 423 12.11 13.86 -12.88
CA GLN A 423 12.84 13.06 -11.88
C GLN A 423 12.11 11.73 -11.54
N ASN A 424 11.17 11.30 -12.35
CA ASN A 424 10.49 10.02 -12.14
C ASN A 424 11.10 8.95 -13.06
N ALA A 425 11.87 8.03 -12.46
CA ALA A 425 12.58 6.96 -13.21
C ALA A 425 11.61 6.05 -13.97
N TRP A 426 10.47 5.72 -13.38
CA TRP A 426 9.46 4.86 -13.99
C TRP A 426 8.86 5.49 -15.26
N ILE A 427 8.56 6.80 -15.24
CA ILE A 427 8.06 7.53 -16.42
C ILE A 427 9.11 7.55 -17.51
N GLN A 428 10.38 7.86 -17.18
CA GLN A 428 11.49 7.89 -18.13
C GLN A 428 11.69 6.52 -18.78
N ALA A 429 11.62 5.43 -18.01
CA ALA A 429 11.76 4.07 -18.51
C ALA A 429 10.64 3.67 -19.48
N ASN A 430 9.38 3.98 -19.15
CA ASN A 430 8.25 3.71 -20.04
C ASN A 430 8.31 4.56 -21.32
N PHE A 431 8.78 5.79 -21.22
CA PHE A 431 9.02 6.63 -22.41
C PHE A 431 10.10 6.04 -23.31
N ALA A 432 11.22 5.55 -22.72
CA ALA A 432 12.25 4.84 -23.48
C ALA A 432 11.70 3.59 -24.18
N TRP A 433 10.86 2.82 -23.51
CA TRP A 433 10.20 1.67 -24.11
C TRP A 433 9.34 2.06 -25.31
N CYS A 434 8.48 3.07 -25.17
CA CYS A 434 7.63 3.59 -26.23
C CYS A 434 8.45 4.08 -27.43
N LEU A 435 9.47 4.90 -27.19
CA LEU A 435 10.38 5.41 -28.24
C LEU A 435 11.11 4.28 -28.98
N GLY A 436 11.55 3.25 -28.26
CA GLY A 436 12.17 2.07 -28.88
C GLY A 436 11.22 1.30 -29.77
N LYS A 437 9.93 1.18 -29.38
CA LYS A 437 8.89 0.56 -30.21
C LYS A 437 8.57 1.37 -31.47
N LEU A 438 8.73 2.70 -31.42
CA LEU A 438 8.64 3.59 -32.57
C LEU A 438 9.91 3.61 -33.45
N GLY A 439 10.97 2.90 -33.05
CA GLY A 439 12.25 2.87 -33.76
C GLY A 439 13.19 4.07 -33.46
N ASN A 440 12.83 4.95 -32.54
CA ASN A 440 13.58 6.15 -32.17
C ASN A 440 14.69 5.80 -31.15
N TRP A 441 15.65 4.98 -31.55
CA TRP A 441 16.64 4.35 -30.67
C TRP A 441 17.52 5.34 -29.92
N GLN A 442 17.94 6.45 -30.54
CA GLN A 442 18.76 7.46 -29.89
C GLN A 442 18.01 8.15 -28.74
N GLN A 443 16.76 8.55 -28.98
CA GLN A 443 15.94 9.18 -27.95
C GLN A 443 15.58 8.18 -26.84
N ALA A 444 15.31 6.91 -27.20
CA ALA A 444 15.11 5.84 -26.25
C ALA A 444 16.33 5.64 -25.34
N GLN A 445 17.54 5.67 -25.90
CA GLN A 445 18.78 5.59 -25.14
C GLN A 445 18.96 6.77 -24.18
N MET A 446 18.63 7.98 -24.62
CA MET A 446 18.68 9.16 -23.75
C MET A 446 17.69 9.06 -22.58
N ALA A 447 16.47 8.62 -22.83
CA ALA A 447 15.44 8.47 -21.81
C ALA A 447 15.81 7.37 -20.80
N ILE A 448 16.32 6.22 -21.27
CA ILE A 448 16.70 5.13 -20.35
C ILE A 448 17.93 5.48 -19.51
N ASN A 449 18.87 6.23 -20.06
CA ASN A 449 20.02 6.72 -19.30
C ASN A 449 19.57 7.69 -18.18
N LYS A 450 18.57 8.56 -18.45
CA LYS A 450 17.98 9.41 -17.41
C LYS A 450 17.28 8.59 -16.34
N ALA A 451 16.51 7.54 -16.71
CA ALA A 451 15.90 6.65 -15.76
C ALA A 451 16.93 5.99 -14.83
N LEU A 452 18.03 5.50 -15.39
CA LEU A 452 19.10 4.85 -14.65
C LEU A 452 19.98 5.83 -13.84
N LEU A 453 20.03 7.09 -14.22
CA LEU A 453 20.67 8.13 -13.41
C LEU A 453 19.88 8.40 -12.12
N ILE A 454 18.55 8.31 -12.19
CA ILE A 454 17.64 8.51 -11.04
C ILE A 454 17.61 7.24 -10.17
N ASP A 455 17.48 6.05 -10.79
CA ASP A 455 17.47 4.75 -10.13
C ASP A 455 18.35 3.76 -10.90
N GLY A 456 19.62 3.73 -10.55
CA GLY A 456 20.66 2.90 -11.21
C GLY A 456 20.49 1.39 -10.99
N ASN A 457 19.67 0.97 -10.03
CA ASN A 457 19.46 -0.43 -9.67
C ASN A 457 18.13 -1.00 -10.17
N CYS A 458 17.32 -0.20 -10.87
CA CYS A 458 16.04 -0.66 -11.41
C CYS A 458 16.24 -1.74 -12.48
N SER A 459 15.88 -2.98 -12.15
CA SER A 459 16.02 -4.14 -13.04
C SER A 459 15.28 -3.97 -14.37
N PHE A 460 14.09 -3.36 -14.33
CA PHE A 460 13.31 -3.07 -15.54
C PHE A 460 14.04 -2.09 -16.46
N SER A 461 14.57 -1.00 -15.91
CA SER A 461 15.34 -0.01 -16.68
C SER A 461 16.61 -0.60 -17.27
N LEU A 462 17.34 -1.41 -16.50
CA LEU A 462 18.54 -2.13 -16.99
C LEU A 462 18.18 -3.13 -18.09
N GLY A 463 17.05 -3.83 -17.97
CA GLY A 463 16.55 -4.73 -19.02
C GLY A 463 16.19 -4.00 -20.31
N LEU A 464 15.52 -2.85 -20.21
CA LEU A 464 15.22 -1.97 -21.35
C LEU A 464 16.50 -1.45 -22.00
N GLN A 465 17.48 -1.05 -21.21
CA GLN A 465 18.78 -0.62 -21.74
C GLN A 465 19.47 -1.74 -22.52
N ALA A 466 19.43 -2.98 -22.01
CA ALA A 466 19.96 -4.14 -22.72
C ALA A 466 19.25 -4.37 -24.06
N TRP A 467 17.91 -4.24 -24.08
CA TRP A 467 17.13 -4.32 -25.29
C TRP A 467 17.49 -3.23 -26.31
N ILE A 468 17.60 -1.97 -25.88
CA ILE A 468 17.98 -0.85 -26.76
C ILE A 468 19.37 -1.09 -27.36
N TYR A 469 20.37 -1.40 -26.56
CA TYR A 469 21.72 -1.72 -27.05
C TYR A 469 21.72 -2.90 -28.03
N SER A 470 20.94 -3.95 -27.78
CA SER A 470 20.84 -5.08 -28.69
C SER A 470 20.27 -4.70 -30.07
N LYS A 471 19.33 -3.74 -30.12
CA LYS A 471 18.75 -3.22 -31.35
C LYS A 471 19.71 -2.28 -32.11
N GLN A 472 20.57 -1.58 -31.37
CA GLN A 472 21.66 -0.76 -31.91
C GLN A 472 22.88 -1.59 -32.30
N GLN A 473 22.85 -2.92 -32.11
CA GLN A 473 23.95 -3.85 -32.31
C GLN A 473 25.18 -3.62 -31.42
N GLU A 474 24.97 -2.93 -30.30
CA GLU A 474 26.00 -2.69 -29.27
C GLU A 474 26.03 -3.86 -28.27
N TRP A 475 26.53 -5.01 -28.71
CA TRP A 475 26.41 -6.28 -28.01
C TRP A 475 27.07 -6.32 -26.62
N LYS A 476 28.29 -5.75 -26.48
CA LYS A 476 29.01 -5.74 -25.19
C LYS A 476 28.29 -4.91 -24.11
N PRO A 477 27.82 -3.69 -24.39
CA PRO A 477 26.96 -2.94 -23.48
C PRO A 477 25.66 -3.69 -23.15
N ALA A 478 25.01 -4.31 -24.16
CA ALA A 478 23.79 -5.08 -23.95
C ALA A 478 23.99 -6.24 -22.94
N VAL A 479 25.09 -7.00 -23.08
CA VAL A 479 25.44 -8.08 -22.15
C VAL A 479 25.64 -7.54 -20.74
N ARG A 480 26.36 -6.44 -20.57
CA ARG A 480 26.59 -5.83 -19.26
C ARG A 480 25.28 -5.41 -18.59
N ALA A 481 24.45 -4.67 -19.31
CA ALA A 481 23.16 -4.19 -18.79
C ALA A 481 22.22 -5.36 -18.43
N ALA A 482 22.09 -6.37 -19.28
CA ALA A 482 21.28 -7.55 -19.01
C ALA A 482 21.80 -8.36 -17.80
N THR A 483 23.12 -8.54 -17.68
CA THR A 483 23.72 -9.25 -16.52
C THR A 483 23.44 -8.49 -15.22
N GLN A 484 23.59 -7.17 -15.24
CA GLN A 484 23.30 -6.34 -14.08
C GLN A 484 21.80 -6.37 -13.71
N ALA A 485 20.91 -6.33 -14.70
CA ALA A 485 19.48 -6.47 -14.49
C ALA A 485 19.11 -7.79 -13.78
N ILE A 486 19.67 -8.91 -14.24
CA ILE A 486 19.44 -10.22 -13.64
C ILE A 486 20.03 -10.30 -12.22
N PHE A 487 21.19 -9.68 -11.99
CA PHE A 487 21.80 -9.62 -10.67
C PHE A 487 20.90 -8.86 -9.68
N GLN A 488 20.37 -7.72 -10.06
CA GLN A 488 19.45 -6.94 -9.21
C GLN A 488 18.16 -7.71 -8.90
N LEU A 489 17.64 -8.49 -9.86
CA LEU A 489 16.45 -9.32 -9.64
C LEU A 489 16.66 -10.43 -8.59
N LYS A 490 17.88 -10.87 -8.30
CA LYS A 490 18.16 -11.86 -7.25
C LYS A 490 17.99 -11.30 -5.82
N HIS A 491 17.93 -9.99 -5.67
CA HIS A 491 17.89 -9.28 -4.39
C HIS A 491 16.57 -8.60 -4.10
N THR A 492 15.54 -8.79 -4.94
CA THR A 492 14.22 -8.22 -4.76
C THR A 492 13.18 -9.32 -4.43
N THR A 493 12.16 -9.00 -3.63
CA THR A 493 11.16 -9.97 -3.12
C THR A 493 9.80 -9.87 -3.85
N LEU A 494 9.73 -9.17 -4.99
CA LEU A 494 8.48 -8.91 -5.69
C LEU A 494 8.10 -10.02 -6.69
N ASN A 495 6.82 -10.44 -6.71
CA ASN A 495 6.27 -11.46 -7.62
C ASN A 495 6.49 -11.18 -9.13
N ASN A 496 6.80 -9.94 -9.50
CA ASN A 496 7.09 -9.55 -10.89
C ASN A 496 8.51 -9.91 -11.37
N GLU A 497 9.37 -10.43 -10.49
CA GLU A 497 10.73 -10.83 -10.83
C GLU A 497 10.78 -11.91 -11.91
N GLN A 498 9.92 -12.90 -11.80
CA GLN A 498 9.89 -14.01 -12.76
C GLN A 498 9.55 -13.52 -14.17
N ILE A 499 8.59 -12.61 -14.31
CA ILE A 499 8.20 -12.05 -15.61
C ILE A 499 9.37 -11.24 -16.21
N LEU A 500 10.04 -10.42 -15.39
CA LEU A 500 11.19 -9.62 -15.84
C LEU A 500 12.38 -10.51 -16.24
N LYS A 501 12.66 -11.58 -15.50
CA LYS A 501 13.69 -12.55 -15.86
C LYS A 501 13.39 -13.23 -17.20
N LEU A 502 12.15 -13.71 -17.38
CA LEU A 502 11.69 -14.29 -18.65
C LEU A 502 11.91 -13.37 -19.84
N TRP A 503 11.73 -12.05 -19.64
CA TRP A 503 11.93 -11.06 -20.68
C TRP A 503 13.41 -10.71 -20.93
N ILE A 504 14.25 -10.63 -19.87
CA ILE A 504 15.65 -10.18 -19.96
C ILE A 504 16.59 -11.30 -20.47
N TYR A 505 16.39 -12.54 -20.05
CA TYR A 505 17.27 -13.67 -20.43
C TYR A 505 17.44 -13.83 -21.95
N PRO A 506 16.40 -13.74 -22.79
CA PRO A 506 16.57 -13.83 -24.23
C PRO A 506 17.52 -12.78 -24.80
N TYR A 507 17.45 -11.54 -24.34
CA TYR A 507 18.36 -10.48 -24.79
C TYR A 507 19.79 -10.68 -24.33
N LEU A 508 20.00 -11.17 -23.10
CA LEU A 508 21.31 -11.55 -22.61
C LEU A 508 21.92 -12.64 -23.48
N ILE A 509 21.17 -13.72 -23.73
CA ILE A 509 21.63 -14.89 -24.48
C ILE A 509 21.93 -14.50 -25.95
N MET A 510 21.03 -13.77 -26.60
CA MET A 510 21.24 -13.30 -27.97
C MET A 510 22.43 -12.35 -28.08
N SER A 511 22.60 -11.45 -27.12
CA SER A 511 23.70 -10.49 -27.09
C SER A 511 25.04 -11.18 -26.81
N LEU A 512 25.07 -12.17 -25.92
CA LEU A 512 26.23 -13.00 -25.69
C LEU A 512 26.64 -13.73 -26.95
N GLU A 513 25.72 -14.36 -27.67
CA GLU A 513 25.97 -15.07 -28.92
C GLU A 513 26.53 -14.16 -30.01
N LYS A 514 26.09 -12.91 -30.05
CA LYS A 514 26.57 -11.90 -31.04
C LYS A 514 27.85 -11.21 -30.60
N ALA A 515 28.09 -11.03 -29.30
CA ALA A 515 29.27 -10.39 -28.76
C ALA A 515 30.55 -11.25 -28.85
N VAL A 516 30.38 -12.56 -29.14
CA VAL A 516 31.48 -13.54 -29.00
C VAL A 516 32.50 -13.42 -30.11
N VAL A 517 33.69 -13.08 -29.71
CA VAL A 517 34.95 -13.52 -30.33
C VAL A 517 35.36 -14.81 -29.60
N THR A 518 35.13 -15.96 -30.23
CA THR A 518 35.70 -17.31 -30.08
C THR A 518 35.95 -17.97 -28.70
N LYS A 519 35.95 -17.32 -27.54
CA LYS A 519 36.27 -17.96 -26.25
C LYS A 519 35.08 -18.15 -25.29
N GLN A 520 33.88 -17.71 -25.64
CA GLN A 520 32.71 -17.67 -24.72
C GLN A 520 31.50 -18.53 -25.17
N ALA A 521 31.69 -19.47 -26.11
CA ALA A 521 30.59 -20.35 -26.56
C ALA A 521 29.95 -21.14 -25.39
N ASN A 522 30.77 -21.57 -24.43
CA ASN A 522 30.32 -22.26 -23.21
C ASN A 522 29.51 -21.37 -22.27
N ASP A 523 29.68 -20.05 -22.34
CA ASP A 523 28.96 -19.11 -21.49
C ASP A 523 27.49 -18.95 -21.93
N VAL A 524 27.24 -19.00 -23.25
CA VAL A 524 25.86 -18.94 -23.80
C VAL A 524 25.07 -20.18 -23.37
N GLU A 525 25.62 -21.37 -23.55
CA GLU A 525 24.97 -22.61 -23.18
C GLU A 525 24.74 -22.70 -21.66
N ARG A 526 25.71 -22.30 -20.84
CA ARG A 526 25.59 -22.24 -19.40
C ARG A 526 24.41 -21.29 -18.99
N ARG A 527 24.30 -20.11 -19.62
CA ARG A 527 23.20 -19.18 -19.33
C ARG A 527 21.85 -19.71 -19.77
N ILE A 528 21.78 -20.45 -20.87
CA ILE A 528 20.53 -21.11 -21.29
C ILE A 528 20.14 -22.19 -20.27
N LYS A 529 21.09 -23.01 -19.79
CA LYS A 529 20.83 -23.99 -18.74
C LYS A 529 20.35 -23.36 -17.45
N GLU A 530 21.02 -22.28 -16.97
CA GLU A 530 20.58 -21.50 -15.83
C GLU A 530 19.14 -20.97 -16.02
N PHE A 531 18.77 -20.58 -17.25
CA PHE A 531 17.44 -20.12 -17.57
C PHE A 531 16.41 -21.26 -17.52
N ILE A 532 16.73 -22.44 -18.06
CA ILE A 532 15.87 -23.63 -17.99
C ILE A 532 15.68 -24.07 -16.54
N ASP A 533 16.76 -24.11 -15.72
CA ASP A 533 16.70 -24.51 -14.31
C ASP A 533 15.77 -23.60 -13.50
N GLN A 534 15.78 -22.30 -13.79
CA GLN A 534 14.90 -21.35 -13.12
C GLN A 534 13.46 -21.37 -13.66
N PHE A 535 13.28 -21.71 -14.93
CA PHE A 535 11.99 -21.67 -15.63
C PHE A 535 11.77 -22.91 -16.50
N PRO A 536 11.63 -24.10 -15.90
CA PRO A 536 11.51 -25.35 -16.64
C PRO A 536 10.27 -25.42 -17.53
N ASP A 537 9.25 -24.62 -17.25
CA ASP A 537 8.02 -24.55 -18.04
C ASP A 537 8.00 -23.41 -19.06
N SER A 538 9.11 -22.69 -19.23
CA SER A 538 9.22 -21.65 -20.24
C SER A 538 9.49 -22.20 -21.63
N ALA A 539 8.55 -22.00 -22.57
CA ALA A 539 8.77 -22.30 -23.99
C ALA A 539 10.00 -21.55 -24.55
N ILE A 540 10.21 -20.31 -24.11
CA ILE A 540 11.34 -19.48 -24.56
C ILE A 540 12.68 -20.08 -24.15
N ALA A 541 12.81 -20.59 -22.91
CA ALA A 541 14.05 -21.17 -22.42
C ALA A 541 14.48 -22.40 -23.22
N TRP A 542 13.55 -23.33 -23.43
CA TRP A 542 13.76 -24.51 -24.25
C TRP A 542 13.93 -24.16 -25.74
N GLY A 543 13.19 -23.18 -26.25
CA GLY A 543 13.34 -22.69 -27.62
C GLY A 543 14.73 -22.11 -27.88
N LEU A 544 15.31 -21.36 -26.95
CA LEU A 544 16.69 -20.87 -27.06
C LEU A 544 17.74 -21.98 -27.04
N MET A 545 17.50 -23.03 -26.28
CA MET A 545 18.37 -24.22 -26.31
C MET A 545 18.32 -24.86 -27.70
N GLY A 546 17.12 -25.11 -28.21
CA GLY A 546 16.95 -25.67 -29.57
C GLY A 546 17.58 -24.79 -30.65
N TRP A 547 17.42 -23.47 -30.56
CA TRP A 547 18.04 -22.53 -31.49
C TRP A 547 19.58 -22.59 -31.44
N LYS A 548 20.15 -22.62 -30.25
CA LYS A 548 21.61 -22.74 -30.07
C LYS A 548 22.15 -24.06 -30.65
N GLN A 549 21.46 -25.16 -30.40
CA GLN A 549 21.80 -26.50 -30.90
C GLN A 549 21.66 -26.54 -32.42
N ALA A 550 20.60 -26.02 -33.01
CA ALA A 550 20.39 -25.92 -34.46
C ALA A 550 21.51 -25.10 -35.12
N LYS A 551 21.91 -23.99 -34.53
CA LYS A 551 23.02 -23.17 -35.00
C LYS A 551 24.36 -23.92 -34.98
N SER A 552 24.54 -24.82 -34.02
CA SER A 552 25.69 -25.72 -33.90
C SER A 552 25.54 -26.97 -34.76
N ARG A 553 24.48 -27.09 -35.58
CA ARG A 553 24.12 -28.25 -36.43
C ARG A 553 23.86 -29.56 -35.65
N LEU A 554 23.53 -29.42 -34.36
CA LEU A 554 23.12 -30.55 -33.50
C LEU A 554 21.59 -30.76 -33.67
N TRP A 555 21.19 -31.25 -34.87
CA TRP A 555 19.77 -31.25 -35.27
C TRP A 555 18.88 -32.14 -34.40
N ASN A 556 19.35 -33.29 -33.93
CA ASN A 556 18.58 -34.19 -33.06
C ASN A 556 18.37 -33.59 -31.68
N ASP A 557 19.36 -32.93 -31.09
CA ASP A 557 19.26 -32.26 -29.81
C ASP A 557 18.34 -31.05 -29.95
N ALA A 558 18.46 -30.27 -31.05
CA ALA A 558 17.59 -29.15 -31.35
C ALA A 558 16.13 -29.58 -31.49
N PHE A 559 15.87 -30.70 -32.16
CA PHE A 559 14.54 -31.29 -32.28
C PHE A 559 13.94 -31.58 -30.91
N SER A 560 14.65 -32.27 -30.02
CA SER A 560 14.22 -32.60 -28.67
C SER A 560 13.91 -31.35 -27.85
N SER A 561 14.76 -30.34 -27.95
CA SER A 561 14.57 -29.05 -27.22
C SER A 561 13.35 -28.25 -27.76
N PHE A 562 13.18 -28.20 -29.10
CA PHE A 562 12.01 -27.54 -29.68
C PHE A 562 10.72 -28.32 -29.42
N GLN A 563 10.77 -29.64 -29.44
CA GLN A 563 9.61 -30.48 -29.08
C GLN A 563 9.17 -30.18 -27.64
N THR A 564 10.13 -30.13 -26.70
CA THR A 564 9.84 -29.76 -25.31
C THR A 564 9.26 -28.35 -25.23
N ALA A 565 9.80 -27.38 -25.98
CA ALA A 565 9.31 -26.02 -26.02
C ALA A 565 7.84 -25.92 -26.49
N THR A 566 7.47 -26.73 -27.50
CA THR A 566 6.10 -26.72 -28.04
C THR A 566 5.06 -27.38 -27.14
N GLN A 567 5.47 -28.14 -26.13
CA GLN A 567 4.58 -28.70 -25.10
C GLN A 567 4.28 -27.72 -23.96
N LYS A 568 4.95 -26.56 -23.92
CA LYS A 568 4.77 -25.54 -22.89
C LYS A 568 3.67 -24.55 -23.27
N THR A 569 3.30 -23.71 -22.30
CA THR A 569 2.33 -22.63 -22.54
C THR A 569 2.99 -21.46 -23.28
N GLU A 570 2.17 -20.69 -24.02
CA GLU A 570 2.60 -19.46 -24.70
C GLU A 570 3.82 -19.62 -25.63
N VAL A 571 3.73 -20.52 -26.59
CA VAL A 571 4.80 -20.80 -27.54
C VAL A 571 4.98 -19.63 -28.53
N PRO A 572 6.10 -18.88 -28.50
CA PRO A 572 6.36 -17.83 -29.47
C PRO A 572 6.48 -18.37 -30.90
N SER A 573 5.99 -17.62 -31.86
CA SER A 573 5.97 -17.99 -33.29
C SER A 573 7.34 -18.38 -33.85
N TRP A 574 8.41 -17.72 -33.44
CA TRP A 574 9.78 -18.04 -33.91
C TRP A 574 10.25 -19.45 -33.51
N ILE A 575 9.71 -20.03 -32.43
CA ILE A 575 10.02 -21.39 -32.01
C ILE A 575 9.44 -22.38 -33.04
N LEU A 576 8.20 -22.22 -33.45
CA LEU A 576 7.56 -23.06 -34.45
C LEU A 576 8.28 -22.97 -35.80
N ILE A 577 8.73 -21.77 -36.20
CA ILE A 577 9.50 -21.59 -37.44
C ILE A 577 10.81 -22.39 -37.37
N ASN A 578 11.56 -22.23 -36.30
CA ASN A 578 12.88 -22.95 -36.17
C ASN A 578 12.69 -24.44 -35.96
N TYR A 579 11.60 -24.87 -35.32
CA TYR A 579 11.28 -26.29 -35.18
C TYR A 579 10.95 -26.91 -36.56
N GLY A 580 10.12 -26.25 -37.38
CA GLY A 580 9.87 -26.70 -38.76
C GLY A 580 11.14 -26.79 -39.59
N ILE A 581 12.02 -25.77 -39.52
CA ILE A 581 13.33 -25.80 -40.19
C ILE A 581 14.20 -26.96 -39.70
N THR A 582 14.20 -27.23 -38.38
CA THR A 582 14.95 -28.36 -37.81
C THR A 582 14.43 -29.69 -38.32
N GLN A 583 13.11 -29.86 -38.40
CA GLN A 583 12.47 -31.04 -38.99
C GLN A 583 12.88 -31.25 -40.46
N GLU A 584 12.96 -30.19 -41.24
CA GLU A 584 13.43 -30.27 -42.63
C GLU A 584 14.88 -30.71 -42.74
N HIS A 585 15.79 -30.21 -41.86
CA HIS A 585 17.18 -30.67 -41.83
C HIS A 585 17.31 -32.15 -41.48
N LEU A 586 16.39 -32.67 -40.65
CA LEU A 586 16.29 -34.07 -40.30
C LEU A 586 15.58 -34.91 -41.35
N GLN A 587 15.20 -34.34 -42.52
CA GLN A 587 14.44 -34.97 -43.58
C GLN A 587 13.04 -35.47 -43.16
N ASN A 588 12.54 -34.99 -41.99
CA ASN A 588 11.20 -35.30 -41.53
C ASN A 588 10.19 -34.33 -42.16
N ILE A 589 9.92 -34.55 -43.46
CA ILE A 589 9.06 -33.68 -44.26
C ILE A 589 7.63 -33.56 -43.67
N GLN A 590 7.06 -34.69 -43.23
CA GLN A 590 5.71 -34.71 -42.69
C GLN A 590 5.63 -33.93 -41.35
N GLY A 591 6.62 -34.10 -40.48
CA GLY A 591 6.68 -33.34 -39.22
C GLY A 591 6.84 -31.83 -39.46
N ALA A 592 7.66 -31.44 -40.46
CA ALA A 592 7.82 -30.04 -40.82
C ALA A 592 6.50 -29.42 -41.30
N ILE A 593 5.74 -30.14 -42.14
CA ILE A 593 4.42 -29.72 -42.62
C ILE A 593 3.47 -29.48 -41.48
N GLN A 594 3.35 -30.43 -40.54
CA GLN A 594 2.47 -30.31 -39.37
C GLN A 594 2.79 -29.07 -38.55
N VAL A 595 4.06 -28.81 -38.26
CA VAL A 595 4.48 -27.64 -37.49
C VAL A 595 4.16 -26.32 -38.18
N TYR A 596 4.36 -26.25 -39.52
CA TYR A 596 4.06 -25.05 -40.27
C TYR A 596 2.54 -24.83 -40.46
N GLU A 597 1.76 -25.88 -40.50
CA GLU A 597 0.28 -25.76 -40.50
C GLU A 597 -0.25 -25.26 -39.18
N ILE A 598 0.27 -25.77 -38.04
CA ILE A 598 -0.01 -25.22 -36.68
C ILE A 598 0.36 -23.74 -36.64
N TYR A 599 1.50 -23.35 -37.20
CA TYR A 599 1.88 -21.95 -37.25
C TYR A 599 0.86 -21.10 -37.99
N LEU A 600 0.39 -21.52 -39.20
CA LEU A 600 -0.55 -20.77 -40.00
C LEU A 600 -1.96 -20.69 -39.41
N GLN A 601 -2.36 -21.60 -38.53
CA GLN A 601 -3.62 -21.48 -37.78
C GLN A 601 -3.63 -20.21 -36.88
N THR A 602 -2.47 -19.84 -36.35
CA THR A 602 -2.36 -18.66 -35.50
C THR A 602 -1.92 -17.41 -36.28
N PHE A 603 -1.05 -17.58 -37.28
CA PHE A 603 -0.45 -16.50 -38.09
C PHE A 603 -0.66 -16.74 -39.60
N PRO A 604 -1.90 -16.58 -40.14
CA PRO A 604 -2.26 -16.99 -41.49
C PRO A 604 -1.54 -16.22 -42.61
N HIS A 605 -1.01 -15.02 -42.35
CA HIS A 605 -0.41 -14.14 -43.35
C HIS A 605 1.12 -14.13 -43.28
N HIS A 606 1.79 -15.26 -43.51
CA HIS A 606 3.24 -15.37 -43.48
C HIS A 606 3.84 -16.01 -44.73
N ALA A 607 4.27 -15.17 -45.68
CA ALA A 607 4.75 -15.60 -47.02
C ALA A 607 5.86 -16.67 -46.97
N PHE A 608 6.82 -16.56 -46.04
CA PHE A 608 7.91 -17.55 -45.89
C PHE A 608 7.36 -18.94 -45.52
N ILE A 609 6.41 -19.03 -44.60
CA ILE A 609 5.85 -20.33 -44.18
C ILE A 609 5.00 -20.94 -45.27
N CYS A 610 4.19 -20.14 -45.98
CA CYS A 610 3.47 -20.60 -47.16
C CYS A 610 4.43 -21.14 -48.24
N PHE A 611 5.54 -20.44 -48.51
CA PHE A 611 6.57 -20.92 -49.43
C PHE A 611 7.19 -22.22 -48.98
N ARG A 612 7.52 -22.37 -47.67
CA ARG A 612 8.07 -23.65 -47.15
C ARG A 612 7.09 -24.80 -47.32
N LEU A 613 5.83 -24.60 -46.94
CA LEU A 613 4.78 -25.62 -47.15
C LEU A 613 4.61 -26.00 -48.60
N GLY A 614 4.50 -25.03 -49.50
CA GLY A 614 4.42 -25.32 -50.92
C GLY A 614 5.63 -26.14 -51.46
N THR A 615 6.83 -25.79 -50.97
CA THR A 615 8.03 -26.55 -51.31
C THR A 615 8.00 -27.99 -50.79
N LEU A 616 7.54 -28.18 -49.53
CA LEU A 616 7.47 -29.51 -48.90
C LEU A 616 6.39 -30.40 -49.52
N TYR A 617 5.23 -29.83 -49.79
CA TYR A 617 4.17 -30.56 -50.52
C TYR A 617 4.59 -30.97 -51.92
N GLY A 618 5.32 -30.09 -52.64
CA GLY A 618 5.92 -30.46 -53.93
C GLY A 618 6.91 -31.62 -53.82
N LYS A 619 7.76 -31.67 -52.80
CA LYS A 619 8.67 -32.79 -52.51
C LYS A 619 7.94 -34.12 -52.24
N LEU A 620 6.70 -34.05 -51.73
CA LEU A 620 5.84 -35.23 -51.53
C LEU A 620 5.01 -35.58 -52.77
N GLY A 621 5.16 -34.85 -53.86
CA GLY A 621 4.36 -35.06 -55.09
C GLY A 621 2.90 -34.62 -54.98
N LYS A 622 2.54 -33.85 -53.93
CA LYS A 622 1.23 -33.27 -53.71
C LYS A 622 1.17 -31.91 -54.42
N TRP A 623 1.04 -31.95 -55.72
CA TRP A 623 1.26 -30.79 -56.59
C TRP A 623 0.17 -29.70 -56.43
N GLU A 624 -1.09 -30.07 -56.18
CA GLU A 624 -2.18 -29.13 -55.99
C GLU A 624 -2.05 -28.33 -54.71
N GLU A 625 -1.74 -29.00 -53.60
CA GLU A 625 -1.48 -28.35 -52.32
C GLU A 625 -0.24 -27.47 -52.41
N ALA A 626 0.80 -27.94 -53.12
CA ALA A 626 2.02 -27.19 -53.36
C ALA A 626 1.75 -25.88 -54.08
N GLN A 627 0.95 -25.94 -55.19
CA GLN A 627 0.54 -24.76 -55.94
C GLN A 627 -0.24 -23.79 -55.06
N LYS A 628 -1.25 -24.27 -54.35
CA LYS A 628 -2.07 -23.44 -53.44
C LYS A 628 -1.23 -22.62 -52.49
N TYR A 629 -0.29 -23.23 -51.79
CA TYR A 629 0.55 -22.52 -50.82
C TYR A 629 1.59 -21.60 -51.47
N LEU A 630 2.12 -21.91 -52.65
CA LEU A 630 3.01 -21.05 -53.41
C LEU A 630 2.29 -19.82 -53.94
N ASP A 631 1.06 -19.97 -54.46
CA ASP A 631 0.22 -18.86 -54.89
C ASP A 631 -0.10 -17.93 -53.70
N GLN A 632 -0.39 -18.50 -52.53
CA GLN A 632 -0.59 -17.73 -51.32
C GLN A 632 0.69 -16.99 -50.88
N ALA A 633 1.84 -17.60 -51.00
CA ALA A 633 3.12 -16.96 -50.70
C ALA A 633 3.40 -15.75 -51.60
N ILE A 634 3.12 -15.91 -52.90
CA ILE A 634 3.23 -14.87 -53.94
C ILE A 634 2.23 -13.73 -53.69
N HIS A 635 1.00 -14.07 -53.36
CA HIS A 635 -0.03 -13.07 -53.04
C HIS A 635 0.40 -12.21 -51.82
N LEU A 636 0.99 -12.85 -50.77
CA LEU A 636 1.46 -12.16 -49.58
C LEU A 636 2.75 -11.36 -49.83
N ASN A 637 3.60 -11.82 -50.73
CA ASN A 637 4.82 -11.11 -51.13
C ASN A 637 5.07 -11.28 -52.63
N PRO A 638 4.58 -10.35 -53.48
CA PRO A 638 4.76 -10.39 -54.92
C PRO A 638 6.22 -10.34 -55.40
N ASN A 639 7.15 -9.94 -54.56
CA ASN A 639 8.58 -9.88 -54.90
C ASN A 639 9.38 -11.09 -54.39
N TYR A 640 8.69 -12.23 -54.08
CA TYR A 640 9.35 -13.40 -53.48
C TYR A 640 9.82 -14.37 -54.57
N ALA A 641 10.97 -14.10 -55.17
CA ALA A 641 11.58 -14.87 -56.26
C ALA A 641 11.61 -16.41 -56.04
N PRO A 642 11.98 -16.96 -54.85
CA PRO A 642 11.95 -18.38 -54.59
C PRO A 642 10.57 -19.02 -54.72
N ALA A 643 9.47 -18.29 -54.41
CA ALA A 643 8.11 -18.80 -54.54
C ALA A 643 7.72 -18.99 -56.00
N TYR A 644 8.05 -18.02 -56.84
CA TYR A 644 7.83 -18.16 -58.30
C TYR A 644 8.69 -19.28 -58.90
N HIS A 645 9.93 -19.43 -58.48
CA HIS A 645 10.79 -20.52 -58.94
C HIS A 645 10.19 -21.91 -58.65
N ASN A 646 9.74 -22.09 -57.38
CA ASN A 646 9.13 -23.35 -56.96
C ASN A 646 7.76 -23.56 -57.57
N LEU A 647 6.98 -22.48 -57.81
CA LEU A 647 5.71 -22.56 -58.57
C LEU A 647 5.96 -23.07 -59.98
N GLY A 648 6.97 -22.55 -60.67
CA GLY A 648 7.37 -23.08 -61.99
C GLY A 648 7.68 -24.58 -61.95
N TRP A 649 8.42 -25.04 -60.94
CA TRP A 649 8.74 -26.46 -60.73
C TRP A 649 7.46 -27.29 -60.44
N VAL A 650 6.54 -26.79 -59.63
CA VAL A 650 5.28 -27.48 -59.31
C VAL A 650 4.40 -27.58 -60.55
N LEU A 651 4.22 -26.51 -61.31
CA LEU A 651 3.43 -26.49 -62.55
C LEU A 651 4.01 -27.41 -63.62
N LEU A 652 5.31 -27.58 -63.70
CA LEU A 652 5.95 -28.54 -64.57
C LEU A 652 5.55 -30.00 -64.28
N ASN A 653 5.30 -30.31 -63.01
CA ASN A 653 4.98 -31.65 -62.54
C ASN A 653 3.47 -31.89 -62.35
N LEU A 654 2.65 -30.84 -62.41
CA LEU A 654 1.19 -30.93 -62.34
C LEU A 654 0.68 -31.50 -63.68
N LYS A 655 0.34 -32.79 -63.75
CA LYS A 655 -0.19 -33.43 -64.94
C LYS A 655 -1.72 -33.21 -65.00
N ASN A 656 -2.17 -32.10 -65.51
CA ASN A 656 -3.58 -31.93 -65.85
C ASN A 656 -3.82 -32.38 -67.30
N GLN A 657 -4.65 -33.36 -67.47
CA GLN A 657 -4.91 -33.93 -68.82
C GLN A 657 -5.67 -33.00 -69.77
N ASP A 658 -6.34 -31.97 -69.25
CA ASP A 658 -7.26 -31.14 -70.00
C ASP A 658 -6.76 -29.75 -70.46
N ASN A 659 -5.61 -29.23 -69.91
CA ASN A 659 -5.12 -27.87 -70.19
C ASN A 659 -3.61 -27.74 -70.35
N GLN A 660 -2.92 -28.67 -71.05
CA GLN A 660 -1.44 -28.69 -71.15
C GLN A 660 -0.81 -27.37 -71.66
N VAL A 661 -1.49 -26.62 -72.53
CA VAL A 661 -0.96 -25.38 -73.11
C VAL A 661 -1.01 -24.21 -72.10
N ASP A 662 -2.05 -24.12 -71.32
CA ASP A 662 -2.23 -23.06 -70.32
C ASP A 662 -1.31 -23.27 -69.10
N ASP A 663 -1.14 -24.50 -68.67
CA ASP A 663 -0.24 -24.87 -67.56
C ASP A 663 1.21 -24.63 -67.96
N PHE A 664 1.58 -24.91 -69.21
CA PHE A 664 2.90 -24.61 -69.73
C PHE A 664 3.16 -23.09 -69.82
N ARG A 665 2.19 -22.28 -70.21
CA ARG A 665 2.30 -20.81 -70.21
C ARG A 665 2.47 -20.27 -68.80
N LYS A 666 1.70 -20.74 -67.83
CA LYS A 666 1.81 -20.36 -66.43
C LYS A 666 3.17 -20.73 -65.84
N MET A 667 3.67 -21.93 -66.15
CA MET A 667 4.99 -22.37 -65.75
C MET A 667 6.10 -21.44 -66.28
N LEU A 668 6.08 -21.12 -67.59
CA LEU A 668 7.01 -20.19 -68.21
C LEU A 668 6.94 -18.81 -67.60
N SER A 669 5.72 -18.30 -67.35
CA SER A 669 5.50 -17.03 -66.71
C SER A 669 6.12 -17.01 -65.31
N ALA A 670 5.94 -18.06 -64.49
CA ALA A 670 6.48 -18.18 -63.17
C ALA A 670 8.04 -18.14 -63.18
N TYR A 671 8.67 -18.92 -64.06
CA TYR A 671 10.12 -18.91 -64.19
C TYR A 671 10.69 -17.57 -64.70
N ARG A 672 10.03 -16.91 -65.64
CA ARG A 672 10.39 -15.56 -66.12
C ARG A 672 10.38 -14.56 -64.94
N GLN A 673 9.29 -14.56 -64.21
CA GLN A 673 9.14 -13.70 -63.04
C GLN A 673 10.20 -13.97 -61.97
N ALA A 674 10.51 -15.25 -61.72
CA ALA A 674 11.60 -15.64 -60.82
C ALA A 674 12.95 -15.11 -61.30
N ASN A 675 13.26 -15.26 -62.61
CA ASN A 675 14.49 -14.78 -63.20
C ASN A 675 14.68 -13.26 -63.10
N GLU A 676 13.64 -12.51 -63.44
CA GLU A 676 13.61 -11.05 -63.31
C GLU A 676 13.84 -10.62 -61.85
N LEU A 677 13.10 -11.22 -60.90
CA LEU A 677 13.25 -10.91 -59.47
C LEU A 677 14.62 -11.27 -58.90
N TYR A 678 15.21 -12.43 -59.30
CA TYR A 678 16.57 -12.79 -58.89
C TYR A 678 17.59 -11.79 -59.44
N THR A 679 17.42 -11.31 -60.66
CA THR A 679 18.27 -10.28 -61.25
C THR A 679 18.15 -8.96 -60.54
N LEU A 680 16.95 -8.49 -60.25
CA LEU A 680 16.67 -7.28 -59.48
C LEU A 680 17.20 -7.35 -58.05
N GLN A 681 17.17 -8.53 -57.44
CA GLN A 681 17.65 -8.76 -56.05
C GLN A 681 19.15 -9.06 -56.00
N ASN A 682 19.91 -8.85 -57.09
CA ASN A 682 21.33 -9.07 -57.19
C ASN A 682 21.78 -10.50 -56.84
N GLN A 683 21.01 -11.49 -57.30
CA GLN A 683 21.26 -12.94 -57.17
C GLN A 683 21.53 -13.59 -58.53
N PRO A 684 22.58 -13.17 -59.25
CA PRO A 684 22.80 -13.58 -60.64
C PRO A 684 23.04 -15.08 -60.81
N ASN A 685 23.61 -15.75 -59.81
CA ASN A 685 23.80 -17.19 -59.86
C ASN A 685 22.51 -18.01 -59.93
N LEU A 686 21.43 -17.54 -59.27
CA LEU A 686 20.11 -18.19 -59.30
C LEU A 686 19.38 -17.89 -60.60
N ALA A 687 19.47 -16.64 -61.11
CA ALA A 687 18.95 -16.27 -62.39
C ALA A 687 19.63 -17.09 -63.52
N ALA A 688 20.96 -17.18 -63.52
CA ALA A 688 21.71 -17.97 -64.51
C ALA A 688 21.37 -19.46 -64.48
N ARG A 689 21.05 -20.03 -63.30
CA ARG A 689 20.60 -21.43 -63.21
C ARG A 689 19.28 -21.66 -63.94
N ILE A 690 18.35 -20.76 -63.83
CA ILE A 690 17.07 -20.86 -64.59
C ILE A 690 17.34 -20.69 -66.05
N GLN A 691 18.08 -19.66 -66.49
CA GLN A 691 18.43 -19.41 -67.87
C GLN A 691 19.14 -20.63 -68.52
N ASN A 692 20.17 -21.20 -67.88
CA ASN A 692 20.86 -22.34 -68.39
C ASN A 692 19.98 -23.59 -68.52
N ALA A 693 19.04 -23.81 -67.54
CA ALA A 693 18.13 -24.96 -67.64
C ALA A 693 17.19 -24.83 -68.86
N PHE A 694 16.78 -23.64 -69.23
CA PHE A 694 15.92 -23.44 -70.42
C PHE A 694 16.70 -23.41 -71.72
N GLN A 695 17.93 -22.94 -71.71
CA GLN A 695 18.82 -23.03 -72.90
C GLN A 695 19.11 -24.48 -73.29
N LEU A 696 19.28 -25.39 -72.34
CA LEU A 696 19.47 -26.80 -72.57
C LEU A 696 18.31 -27.49 -73.29
N VAL A 697 17.10 -26.95 -73.20
CA VAL A 697 15.89 -27.41 -73.91
C VAL A 697 15.52 -26.52 -75.10
N GLY A 698 16.44 -25.65 -75.53
CA GLY A 698 16.27 -24.78 -76.69
C GLY A 698 15.32 -23.63 -76.52
N MET A 699 15.09 -23.18 -75.28
CA MET A 699 14.18 -22.08 -74.98
C MET A 699 14.94 -20.90 -74.35
N ASN A 700 14.55 -19.70 -74.70
CA ASN A 700 15.00 -18.45 -74.06
C ASN A 700 13.92 -17.96 -73.07
N ILE A 701 14.31 -17.75 -71.81
CA ILE A 701 13.45 -17.19 -70.75
C ILE A 701 13.76 -15.73 -70.55
#